data_029ee37db2276cacf2aef616f2b59038
#
_entry.id   029ee37db2276cacf2aef616f2b59038
#
_cell.length_a   1.000
_cell.length_b   1.000
_cell.length_c   1.000
_cell.angle_alpha   90.00
_cell.angle_beta   90.00
_cell.angle_gamma   90.00
#
_symmetry.space_group_name_H-M   'P 1'
#
loop_
_entity.id
_entity.type
_entity.pdbx_description
1 polymer ?
#
loop_
_entity_poly.entity_id
_entity_poly.type
_entity_poly.pdbx_seq_one_letter_code
_entity_poly.pdbx_strand_id
1 'polypeptide(L)'
;MPYLLKHSPVAVAISLALSSALFTANAAVIDFANLPATGAVTDLPAEIQALIPATANANFSKNTSNPNYVYQYSPGNIPVYGDGITLEGPGAEAFEHSVTVIQNSTSGSPGVIFGDDLTIRTQSKMAANNGKDVDGIRTHGMNTPNNPVFIITGDRTHIYVNGQSGDGINAGYSSFSQGSLGSANIYVGDDLYIETTGSTGRGISAYALNDASKAKNNIVVGDRAHIVTRGTYAEGIRTNQSGSSVRLGDEATIETFGTSAYGLYTGSASRIELGKKATITTDAANASGVYSTGSSTITLDEGATITTNGASAHGIYAYTAAVNVGDNVTIAVNSSEKTSSSAQAPHGMYAWSRGVITLDGGATLTTAGQRDQGSYALNASNGGIIDASAGGKFLLNGDILAAGGVAANSTLPAQNSTITLTMGNSSLWNGASYIESNAAGTGTLALTMNDAVWNMRDSSTLTSLTLNAGGTINFQHAEDAAWQTLTINEDYTGNGGKLVFNTVLSDDTSETDRLIVEGNTSGRTAVDVNNIGGAGAQTVEGIEIVSVGGNSEGTFEKASRIVAGGYDYNVVQKGKNWFLTSLAEPVDPPIDPVDPPVDPVDPPVDPVDPPVEPVDPPVDPVDPPVDPVDPPVVPVDPPVDPVIPPQEPVPPPAPPKSEHQYRPEFGSYQANSYAANTLFMTRLHDRLGETQYTDMLTGEQKVTSLWMRNVGGHARFNDGSGQLKTTANRYVLQLGGDIAQWSTDGLDRWHLGLMAGYGNSQSRSASSLTGYHSRGEVNGYSVGLYGTWYANEADKSGTYVDSWVLYNWFDNKVMGQDQATERYRSSGVTASVEAGYSVKVGESGRNSYWIQPKAQAVWMDVQADGHRERNGTRVKDETQGNL
;
A
#
# COMPACT_ATOMS: atom_id res chain seq x y z
N MET A 1 -2.49 -17.17 -34.17
CA MET A 1 -3.10 -15.88 -34.58
C MET A 1 -4.36 -15.70 -33.77
N PRO A 2 -4.35 -14.91 -32.74
CA PRO A 2 -5.55 -14.54 -32.00
C PRO A 2 -6.08 -13.21 -32.50
N TYR A 3 -7.36 -13.18 -32.83
CA TYR A 3 -8.10 -11.98 -33.13
C TYR A 3 -8.36 -11.19 -31.83
N LEU A 4 -7.61 -10.15 -31.62
CA LEU A 4 -7.92 -9.09 -30.66
C LEU A 4 -9.05 -8.23 -31.26
N LEU A 5 -10.25 -8.37 -30.73
CA LEU A 5 -11.30 -7.36 -30.88
C LEU A 5 -10.93 -6.17 -30.01
N LYS A 6 -10.28 -5.19 -30.64
CA LYS A 6 -10.15 -3.84 -30.09
C LYS A 6 -11.54 -3.20 -30.11
N HIS A 7 -12.20 -3.15 -28.97
CA HIS A 7 -13.25 -2.15 -28.79
C HIS A 7 -12.58 -0.78 -28.67
N SER A 8 -12.76 0.00 -29.72
CA SER A 8 -12.20 1.34 -29.83
C SER A 8 -12.83 2.27 -28.76
N PRO A 9 -12.02 3.03 -28.00
CA PRO A 9 -12.52 4.06 -27.09
C PRO A 9 -13.39 5.14 -27.76
N VAL A 10 -13.38 5.20 -29.07
CA VAL A 10 -14.13 6.15 -29.87
C VAL A 10 -15.64 5.88 -29.87
N ALA A 11 -16.08 4.62 -29.67
CA ALA A 11 -17.48 4.28 -29.66
C ALA A 11 -18.19 4.68 -28.35
N VAL A 12 -17.43 4.68 -27.22
CA VAL A 12 -17.94 5.15 -25.91
C VAL A 12 -17.95 6.68 -25.87
N ALA A 13 -16.91 7.33 -26.43
CA ALA A 13 -16.84 8.79 -26.50
C ALA A 13 -17.91 9.44 -27.40
N ILE A 14 -18.40 8.74 -28.42
CA ILE A 14 -19.47 9.26 -29.30
C ILE A 14 -20.83 9.16 -28.64
N SER A 15 -21.08 8.17 -27.78
CA SER A 15 -22.34 8.10 -27.01
C SER A 15 -22.38 9.10 -25.84
N LEU A 16 -21.23 9.41 -25.22
CA LEU A 16 -21.14 10.46 -24.20
C LEU A 16 -21.24 11.88 -24.82
N ALA A 17 -20.67 12.12 -25.99
CA ALA A 17 -20.69 13.44 -26.61
C ALA A 17 -22.06 13.85 -27.18
N LEU A 18 -22.96 12.89 -27.44
CA LEU A 18 -24.35 13.21 -27.83
C LEU A 18 -25.30 13.36 -26.63
N SER A 19 -24.91 12.87 -25.44
CA SER A 19 -25.72 13.02 -24.24
C SER A 19 -25.40 14.30 -23.46
N SER A 20 -24.21 14.86 -23.60
CA SER A 20 -23.80 16.07 -22.86
C SER A 20 -24.27 17.39 -23.46
N ALA A 21 -24.83 17.38 -24.67
CA ALA A 21 -25.30 18.61 -25.36
C ALA A 21 -26.76 18.99 -25.04
N LEU A 22 -27.45 18.20 -24.22
CA LEU A 22 -28.88 18.43 -23.94
C LEU A 22 -29.23 18.73 -22.48
N PHE A 23 -28.23 18.84 -21.60
CA PHE A 23 -28.52 19.02 -20.19
C PHE A 23 -27.63 20.08 -19.51
N THR A 24 -27.83 21.32 -19.89
CA THR A 24 -27.89 22.43 -18.94
C THR A 24 -29.32 22.95 -18.98
N ALA A 25 -30.25 22.15 -18.53
CA ALA A 25 -31.58 22.66 -18.25
C ALA A 25 -31.51 23.33 -16.88
N ASN A 26 -31.15 24.61 -16.85
CA ASN A 26 -31.72 25.46 -15.84
C ASN A 26 -33.24 25.24 -16.01
N ALA A 27 -33.90 24.80 -14.93
CA ALA A 27 -35.37 24.62 -14.94
C ALA A 27 -36.00 25.90 -15.48
N ALA A 28 -36.66 25.78 -16.59
CA ALA A 28 -37.34 26.94 -17.18
C ALA A 28 -38.54 27.21 -16.33
N VAL A 29 -38.49 28.27 -15.55
CA VAL A 29 -39.64 28.74 -14.77
C VAL A 29 -40.76 29.09 -15.77
N ILE A 30 -41.88 28.38 -15.70
CA ILE A 30 -43.06 28.75 -16.46
C ILE A 30 -43.71 29.95 -15.76
N ASP A 31 -43.60 31.13 -16.37
CA ASP A 31 -44.35 32.27 -15.88
C ASP A 31 -45.88 32.08 -16.13
N PHE A 32 -46.45 31.18 -15.30
CA PHE A 32 -47.82 30.78 -15.42
C PHE A 32 -48.78 31.97 -15.34
N ALA A 33 -48.48 33.02 -14.56
CA ALA A 33 -49.34 34.18 -14.36
C ALA A 33 -49.61 34.91 -15.68
N ASN A 34 -48.61 35.00 -16.54
CA ASN A 34 -48.67 35.71 -17.82
C ASN A 34 -49.07 34.83 -19.03
N LEU A 35 -49.25 33.52 -18.84
CA LEU A 35 -49.76 32.67 -19.91
C LEU A 35 -51.21 33.03 -20.29
N PRO A 36 -51.59 33.03 -21.58
CA PRO A 36 -52.99 33.17 -22.00
C PRO A 36 -53.85 31.97 -21.58
N ALA A 37 -55.16 32.11 -21.50
CA ALA A 37 -56.08 31.01 -21.17
C ALA A 37 -55.98 29.82 -22.14
N THR A 38 -55.69 30.10 -23.39
CA THR A 38 -55.29 29.13 -24.43
C THR A 38 -54.20 29.76 -25.28
N GLY A 39 -53.22 28.97 -25.69
CA GLY A 39 -52.07 29.47 -26.49
C GLY A 39 -51.45 28.35 -27.34
N ALA A 40 -50.52 28.72 -28.20
CA ALA A 40 -49.76 27.74 -28.94
C ALA A 40 -48.58 27.22 -28.07
N VAL A 41 -48.11 26.00 -28.31
CA VAL A 41 -46.93 25.42 -27.64
C VAL A 41 -45.71 26.33 -27.80
N THR A 42 -45.61 27.04 -28.90
CA THR A 42 -44.55 28.03 -29.16
C THR A 42 -44.56 29.24 -28.21
N ASP A 43 -45.60 29.42 -27.44
CA ASP A 43 -45.71 30.49 -26.42
C ASP A 43 -45.15 30.07 -25.06
N LEU A 44 -44.76 28.76 -24.90
CA LEU A 44 -44.09 28.23 -23.74
C LEU A 44 -42.59 28.49 -23.82
N PRO A 45 -41.85 28.41 -22.69
CA PRO A 45 -40.41 28.48 -22.69
C PRO A 45 -39.77 27.46 -23.67
N ALA A 46 -38.70 27.82 -24.33
CA ALA A 46 -38.09 26.99 -25.36
C ALA A 46 -37.65 25.62 -24.83
N GLU A 47 -37.17 25.58 -23.57
CA GLU A 47 -36.79 24.37 -22.86
C GLU A 47 -37.95 23.40 -22.68
N ILE A 48 -39.11 23.94 -22.32
CA ILE A 48 -40.35 23.15 -22.20
C ILE A 48 -40.87 22.69 -23.57
N GLN A 49 -40.76 23.56 -24.58
CA GLN A 49 -41.13 23.17 -25.96
C GLN A 49 -40.30 21.96 -26.42
N ALA A 50 -39.01 21.93 -26.11
CA ALA A 50 -38.08 20.83 -26.48
C ALA A 50 -38.49 19.48 -25.87
N LEU A 51 -39.19 19.45 -24.75
CA LEU A 51 -39.64 18.24 -24.05
C LEU A 51 -40.98 17.72 -24.58
N ILE A 52 -41.72 18.52 -25.30
CA ILE A 52 -43.05 18.15 -25.83
C ILE A 52 -42.88 17.34 -27.10
N PRO A 53 -43.44 16.11 -27.19
CA PRO A 53 -43.40 15.33 -28.41
C PRO A 53 -44.01 16.09 -29.61
N ALA A 54 -43.37 15.99 -30.77
CA ALA A 54 -43.87 16.62 -32.02
C ALA A 54 -45.28 16.13 -32.43
N THR A 55 -45.73 15.00 -31.90
CA THR A 55 -47.02 14.42 -32.11
C THR A 55 -48.07 14.93 -31.12
N ALA A 56 -47.70 15.78 -30.16
CA ALA A 56 -48.63 16.41 -29.24
C ALA A 56 -49.48 17.50 -29.92
N ASN A 57 -50.58 17.91 -29.28
CA ASN A 57 -51.39 19.04 -29.75
C ASN A 57 -50.50 20.31 -29.75
N ALA A 58 -50.61 21.11 -30.80
CA ALA A 58 -49.88 22.37 -30.95
C ALA A 58 -50.38 23.49 -30.01
N ASN A 59 -51.48 23.28 -29.29
CA ASN A 59 -52.08 24.24 -28.38
C ASN A 59 -52.16 23.72 -26.96
N PHE A 60 -52.07 24.63 -26.03
CA PHE A 60 -52.28 24.38 -24.62
C PHE A 60 -53.50 25.09 -24.06
N SER A 61 -53.97 24.66 -22.91
CA SER A 61 -55.05 25.33 -22.14
C SER A 61 -54.56 25.56 -20.71
N LYS A 62 -54.54 26.82 -20.27
CA LYS A 62 -54.24 27.20 -18.89
C LYS A 62 -55.35 26.70 -17.97
N ASN A 63 -55.00 25.95 -16.94
CA ASN A 63 -55.91 25.46 -15.96
C ASN A 63 -55.67 26.15 -14.61
N THR A 64 -56.65 26.90 -14.12
CA THR A 64 -56.60 27.66 -12.87
C THR A 64 -57.27 26.95 -11.69
N SER A 65 -57.87 25.77 -11.91
CA SER A 65 -58.46 24.96 -10.84
C SER A 65 -57.35 24.18 -10.12
N ASN A 66 -57.54 23.96 -8.82
CA ASN A 66 -56.75 23.02 -8.04
C ASN A 66 -57.49 21.67 -7.96
N PRO A 67 -57.28 20.73 -8.88
CA PRO A 67 -58.02 19.48 -8.92
C PRO A 67 -57.57 18.53 -7.81
N ASN A 68 -58.43 17.62 -7.36
CA ASN A 68 -58.01 16.55 -6.46
C ASN A 68 -57.13 15.52 -7.17
N TYR A 69 -57.29 15.37 -8.48
CA TYR A 69 -56.51 14.51 -9.36
C TYR A 69 -56.51 15.03 -10.80
N VAL A 70 -55.54 14.65 -11.60
CA VAL A 70 -55.47 14.97 -13.03
C VAL A 70 -55.51 13.67 -13.84
N TYR A 71 -56.47 13.56 -14.72
CA TYR A 71 -56.67 12.42 -15.60
C TYR A 71 -56.78 12.89 -17.06
N GLN A 72 -55.76 12.57 -17.86
CA GLN A 72 -55.75 12.91 -19.29
C GLN A 72 -55.84 11.63 -20.12
N TYR A 73 -56.93 11.50 -20.88
CA TYR A 73 -57.28 10.25 -21.56
C TYR A 73 -57.10 10.28 -23.07
N SER A 74 -57.06 11.42 -23.69
CA SER A 74 -57.01 11.59 -25.17
C SER A 74 -56.24 12.83 -25.55
N PRO A 75 -55.66 12.86 -26.78
CA PRO A 75 -55.01 14.06 -27.28
C PRO A 75 -56.02 15.20 -27.39
N GLY A 76 -55.75 16.27 -26.68
CA GLY A 76 -56.52 17.53 -26.71
C GLY A 76 -55.52 18.65 -26.49
N ASN A 77 -56.03 19.86 -26.21
CA ASN A 77 -55.14 20.91 -25.74
C ASN A 77 -54.41 20.44 -24.51
N ILE A 78 -53.13 20.73 -24.43
CA ILE A 78 -52.26 20.31 -23.30
C ILE A 78 -52.67 21.10 -22.06
N PRO A 79 -53.14 20.46 -20.97
CA PRO A 79 -53.40 21.18 -19.72
C PRO A 79 -52.11 21.68 -19.12
N VAL A 80 -52.06 22.97 -18.77
CA VAL A 80 -50.98 23.62 -18.08
C VAL A 80 -51.49 24.15 -16.75
N TYR A 81 -50.90 23.64 -15.64
CA TYR A 81 -51.19 24.04 -14.27
C TYR A 81 -50.05 24.94 -13.78
N GLY A 82 -50.34 25.93 -12.95
CA GLY A 82 -49.35 26.82 -12.36
C GLY A 82 -48.61 26.19 -11.16
N ASP A 83 -47.90 27.08 -10.46
CA ASP A 83 -47.13 26.71 -9.27
C ASP A 83 -48.03 26.43 -8.06
N GLY A 84 -47.49 25.67 -7.08
CA GLY A 84 -48.13 25.44 -5.78
C GLY A 84 -49.37 24.54 -5.84
N ILE A 85 -49.57 23.72 -6.85
CA ILE A 85 -50.68 22.77 -6.96
C ILE A 85 -50.51 21.65 -5.94
N THR A 86 -51.58 21.38 -5.18
CA THR A 86 -51.65 20.22 -4.29
C THR A 86 -52.72 19.25 -4.78
N LEU A 87 -52.35 18.00 -5.06
CA LEU A 87 -53.22 16.92 -5.43
C LEU A 87 -53.37 15.94 -4.27
N GLU A 88 -54.55 15.79 -3.74
CA GLU A 88 -54.88 14.83 -2.70
C GLU A 88 -55.84 13.78 -3.27
N GLY A 89 -55.31 12.62 -3.63
CA GLY A 89 -56.10 11.54 -4.17
C GLY A 89 -57.17 11.08 -3.17
N PRO A 90 -58.44 10.94 -3.56
CA PRO A 90 -59.47 10.46 -2.64
C PRO A 90 -59.21 9.00 -2.30
N GLY A 91 -59.10 8.67 -1.04
CA GLY A 91 -58.90 7.36 -0.52
C GLY A 91 -60.03 6.37 -0.60
N ALA A 92 -60.93 6.44 -1.58
CA ALA A 92 -62.18 5.69 -1.52
C ALA A 92 -62.46 4.79 -2.72
N GLU A 93 -61.90 5.00 -3.92
CA GLU A 93 -62.26 4.20 -5.08
C GLU A 93 -61.11 3.53 -5.81
N ALA A 94 -61.42 2.59 -6.65
CA ALA A 94 -60.58 1.48 -7.04
C ALA A 94 -59.41 1.77 -8.04
N PHE A 95 -59.22 3.02 -8.49
CA PHE A 95 -58.30 3.38 -9.61
C PHE A 95 -57.68 4.77 -9.49
N GLU A 96 -57.35 5.26 -8.30
CA GLU A 96 -57.06 6.68 -8.10
C GLU A 96 -55.59 6.97 -7.93
N HIS A 97 -54.93 7.23 -9.04
CA HIS A 97 -53.64 7.87 -9.12
C HIS A 97 -53.83 9.39 -9.16
N SER A 98 -52.91 10.16 -8.52
CA SER A 98 -53.07 11.61 -8.48
C SER A 98 -52.83 12.27 -9.84
N VAL A 99 -51.85 11.78 -10.61
CA VAL A 99 -51.63 12.21 -12.00
C VAL A 99 -51.61 10.97 -12.89
N THR A 100 -52.55 10.90 -13.83
CA THR A 100 -52.60 9.79 -14.78
C THR A 100 -52.77 10.31 -16.20
N VAL A 101 -51.82 9.95 -17.08
CA VAL A 101 -51.91 10.23 -18.51
C VAL A 101 -51.96 8.92 -19.26
N ILE A 102 -53.07 8.72 -20.00
CA ILE A 102 -53.32 7.50 -20.77
C ILE A 102 -53.44 7.82 -22.25
N GLN A 103 -52.75 7.02 -23.06
CA GLN A 103 -52.93 7.00 -24.50
C GLN A 103 -53.98 5.98 -24.89
N ASN A 104 -55.09 6.40 -25.43
CA ASN A 104 -56.16 5.53 -25.95
C ASN A 104 -56.41 5.68 -27.46
N SER A 105 -55.62 6.49 -28.15
CA SER A 105 -55.78 6.84 -29.56
C SER A 105 -54.51 6.59 -30.35
N THR A 106 -54.62 6.22 -31.61
CA THR A 106 -53.51 6.05 -32.54
C THR A 106 -52.95 7.38 -33.08
N SER A 107 -53.58 8.49 -32.78
CA SER A 107 -53.20 9.83 -33.25
C SER A 107 -52.94 10.79 -32.08
N GLY A 108 -51.81 11.46 -32.09
CA GLY A 108 -51.40 12.46 -31.14
C GLY A 108 -50.85 11.92 -29.80
N SER A 109 -50.13 12.72 -29.08
CA SER A 109 -49.52 12.44 -27.76
C SER A 109 -50.29 13.22 -26.69
N PRO A 110 -51.01 12.56 -25.77
CA PRO A 110 -51.59 13.24 -24.62
C PRO A 110 -50.51 13.57 -23.57
N GLY A 111 -50.65 14.68 -22.87
CA GLY A 111 -49.74 15.10 -21.85
C GLY A 111 -50.29 16.18 -20.92
N VAL A 112 -49.53 16.48 -19.90
CA VAL A 112 -49.84 17.50 -18.89
C VAL A 112 -48.55 18.20 -18.45
N ILE A 113 -48.69 19.49 -18.13
CA ILE A 113 -47.57 20.31 -17.65
C ILE A 113 -47.98 20.96 -16.33
N PHE A 114 -47.09 20.87 -15.32
CA PHE A 114 -47.19 21.56 -14.05
C PHE A 114 -46.02 22.51 -13.88
N GLY A 115 -46.28 23.64 -13.23
CA GLY A 115 -45.21 24.52 -12.75
C GLY A 115 -44.49 23.97 -11.51
N ASP A 116 -43.88 24.87 -10.76
CA ASP A 116 -43.14 24.56 -9.57
C ASP A 116 -44.03 24.21 -8.36
N ASP A 117 -43.38 23.63 -7.31
CA ASP A 117 -44.04 23.36 -6.02
C ASP A 117 -45.28 22.43 -6.13
N LEU A 118 -45.22 21.46 -7.05
CA LEU A 118 -46.30 20.44 -7.15
C LEU A 118 -46.22 19.50 -5.94
N THR A 119 -47.30 19.36 -5.19
CA THR A 119 -47.41 18.38 -4.10
C THR A 119 -48.45 17.32 -4.45
N ILE A 120 -48.07 16.05 -4.36
CA ILE A 120 -48.95 14.89 -4.60
C ILE A 120 -48.99 14.04 -3.33
N ARG A 121 -50.20 13.75 -2.84
CA ARG A 121 -50.47 12.86 -1.70
C ARG A 121 -51.46 11.79 -2.10
N THR A 122 -51.02 10.51 -2.07
CA THR A 122 -51.88 9.38 -2.35
C THR A 122 -52.02 8.51 -1.11
N GLN A 123 -53.21 8.01 -0.82
CA GLN A 123 -53.44 7.10 0.28
C GLN A 123 -54.41 6.00 -0.14
N SER A 124 -53.97 4.74 -0.04
CA SER A 124 -54.85 3.59 -0.23
C SER A 124 -55.59 3.27 1.07
N LYS A 125 -56.92 3.25 1.05
CA LYS A 125 -57.74 2.89 2.22
C LYS A 125 -58.04 1.37 2.32
N MET A 126 -57.60 0.55 1.37
CA MET A 126 -57.99 -0.87 1.37
C MET A 126 -56.93 -1.76 2.01
N ALA A 127 -57.19 -2.17 3.24
CA ALA A 127 -56.36 -3.06 4.03
C ALA A 127 -56.49 -4.55 3.72
N ALA A 128 -57.28 -4.98 2.77
CA ALA A 128 -57.47 -6.40 2.50
C ALA A 128 -57.93 -6.69 1.06
N ASN A 129 -57.18 -7.55 0.38
CA ASN A 129 -57.54 -8.43 -0.71
C ASN A 129 -57.83 -7.82 -2.10
N ASN A 130 -57.01 -6.97 -2.56
CA ASN A 130 -56.70 -6.71 -3.97
C ASN A 130 -55.93 -5.41 -4.02
N GLY A 131 -54.63 -5.47 -3.68
CA GLY A 131 -53.71 -4.33 -3.72
C GLY A 131 -53.80 -3.64 -5.07
N LYS A 132 -54.51 -2.54 -5.12
CA LYS A 132 -54.54 -1.66 -6.29
C LYS A 132 -53.43 -0.64 -6.10
N ASP A 133 -52.57 -0.58 -7.10
CA ASP A 133 -51.45 0.34 -7.16
C ASP A 133 -51.99 1.77 -7.11
N VAL A 134 -51.53 2.58 -6.18
CA VAL A 134 -51.93 4.00 -6.06
C VAL A 134 -50.66 4.84 -6.29
N ASP A 135 -50.30 5.03 -7.53
CA ASP A 135 -49.10 5.78 -7.87
C ASP A 135 -49.29 7.31 -7.70
N GLY A 136 -48.22 8.03 -7.42
CA GLY A 136 -48.24 9.49 -7.45
C GLY A 136 -48.41 10.02 -8.87
N ILE A 137 -47.47 9.67 -9.75
CA ILE A 137 -47.50 9.96 -11.19
C ILE A 137 -47.53 8.65 -11.94
N ARG A 138 -48.47 8.47 -12.87
CA ARG A 138 -48.59 7.28 -13.68
C ARG A 138 -48.84 7.57 -15.15
N THR A 139 -48.13 6.83 -16.00
CA THR A 139 -48.40 6.80 -17.42
C THR A 139 -48.84 5.43 -17.88
N HIS A 140 -49.80 5.41 -18.83
CA HIS A 140 -50.28 4.18 -19.45
C HIS A 140 -50.42 4.40 -20.96
N GLY A 141 -49.52 3.82 -21.74
CA GLY A 141 -49.59 3.92 -23.19
C GLY A 141 -50.23 2.69 -23.82
N MET A 142 -51.08 2.86 -24.79
CA MET A 142 -51.70 1.78 -25.58
C MET A 142 -51.13 1.75 -27.00
N ASN A 143 -50.40 0.72 -27.35
CA ASN A 143 -50.02 0.29 -28.71
C ASN A 143 -49.55 1.37 -29.73
N THR A 144 -49.04 2.48 -29.27
CA THR A 144 -48.58 3.57 -30.14
C THR A 144 -47.16 4.03 -29.84
N PRO A 145 -46.16 3.30 -30.31
CA PRO A 145 -44.74 3.58 -29.98
C PRO A 145 -44.28 4.97 -30.45
N ASN A 146 -44.94 5.53 -31.46
CA ASN A 146 -44.52 6.82 -32.05
C ASN A 146 -45.21 8.03 -31.42
N ASN A 147 -46.20 7.82 -30.55
CA ASN A 147 -46.94 8.89 -29.90
C ASN A 147 -46.81 8.78 -28.37
N PRO A 148 -45.68 9.15 -27.81
CA PRO A 148 -45.46 8.98 -26.37
C PRO A 148 -46.39 9.87 -25.55
N VAL A 149 -46.90 9.34 -24.44
CA VAL A 149 -47.49 10.19 -23.42
C VAL A 149 -46.36 11.00 -22.76
N PHE A 150 -46.70 12.22 -22.30
CA PHE A 150 -45.72 13.03 -21.61
C PHE A 150 -46.27 13.72 -20.38
N ILE A 151 -45.42 13.85 -19.36
CA ILE A 151 -45.67 14.61 -18.14
C ILE A 151 -44.47 15.48 -17.89
N ILE A 152 -44.69 16.75 -17.65
CA ILE A 152 -43.62 17.70 -17.29
C ILE A 152 -44.00 18.33 -15.98
N THR A 153 -43.12 18.32 -14.98
CA THR A 153 -43.29 19.05 -13.72
C THR A 153 -42.09 19.99 -13.53
N GLY A 154 -42.37 21.14 -12.92
CA GLY A 154 -41.30 22.08 -12.52
C GLY A 154 -40.51 21.58 -11.32
N ASP A 155 -39.80 22.53 -10.70
CA ASP A 155 -38.93 22.27 -9.54
C ASP A 155 -39.74 22.02 -8.26
N ARG A 156 -39.11 21.41 -7.25
CA ARG A 156 -39.69 21.17 -5.93
C ARG A 156 -41.00 20.37 -5.99
N THR A 157 -41.01 19.34 -6.85
CA THR A 157 -42.14 18.40 -6.89
C THR A 157 -42.03 17.44 -5.70
N HIS A 158 -43.11 17.37 -4.89
CA HIS A 158 -43.17 16.49 -3.71
C HIS A 158 -44.23 15.41 -3.89
N ILE A 159 -43.84 14.14 -3.74
CA ILE A 159 -44.73 12.98 -3.93
C ILE A 159 -44.71 12.09 -2.68
N TYR A 160 -45.85 11.94 -2.05
CA TYR A 160 -46.08 11.08 -0.89
C TYR A 160 -47.03 9.96 -1.23
N VAL A 161 -46.57 8.71 -1.21
CA VAL A 161 -47.41 7.55 -1.54
C VAL A 161 -47.52 6.64 -0.31
N ASN A 162 -48.73 6.50 0.18
CA ASN A 162 -49.04 5.62 1.29
C ASN A 162 -50.03 4.52 0.83
N GLY A 163 -49.48 3.44 0.27
CA GLY A 163 -50.25 2.31 -0.25
C GLY A 163 -49.40 1.09 -0.44
N GLN A 164 -49.96 -0.11 -0.46
CA GLN A 164 -49.22 -1.37 -0.45
C GLN A 164 -48.26 -1.53 -1.65
N SER A 165 -48.64 -1.04 -2.84
CA SER A 165 -47.87 -1.24 -4.09
C SER A 165 -47.81 0.04 -4.94
N GLY A 166 -47.98 1.22 -4.36
CA GLY A 166 -47.96 2.49 -5.09
C GLY A 166 -46.54 3.02 -5.28
N ASP A 167 -46.15 3.27 -6.51
CA ASP A 167 -44.91 3.93 -6.87
C ASP A 167 -45.02 5.46 -6.80
N GLY A 168 -43.93 6.16 -6.49
CA GLY A 168 -43.91 7.62 -6.59
C GLY A 168 -44.13 8.07 -8.03
N ILE A 169 -43.32 7.59 -8.95
CA ILE A 169 -43.42 7.81 -10.41
C ILE A 169 -43.37 6.46 -11.11
N ASN A 170 -44.36 6.20 -11.94
CA ASN A 170 -44.50 4.97 -12.71
C ASN A 170 -44.68 5.27 -14.22
N ALA A 171 -43.68 4.99 -15.02
CA ALA A 171 -43.77 5.04 -16.48
C ALA A 171 -43.97 3.65 -17.06
N GLY A 172 -45.16 3.37 -17.50
CA GLY A 172 -45.51 2.07 -18.04
C GLY A 172 -46.17 1.16 -17.01
N TYR A 173 -47.16 0.40 -17.43
CA TYR A 173 -48.00 -0.40 -16.54
C TYR A 173 -47.63 -1.88 -16.53
N SER A 174 -47.66 -2.49 -15.38
CA SER A 174 -47.38 -3.91 -15.15
C SER A 174 -48.61 -4.74 -14.79
N SER A 175 -49.83 -4.48 -15.31
CA SER A 175 -50.95 -5.37 -15.01
C SER A 175 -51.06 -6.52 -15.99
N PHE A 176 -51.44 -7.64 -15.47
CA PHE A 176 -51.29 -9.01 -15.97
C PHE A 176 -52.09 -9.40 -17.22
N SER A 177 -52.83 -8.55 -17.87
CA SER A 177 -53.80 -9.05 -18.85
C SER A 177 -53.89 -8.39 -20.22
N GLN A 178 -53.30 -7.26 -20.46
CA GLN A 178 -53.30 -6.64 -21.79
C GLN A 178 -52.03 -5.80 -22.00
N GLY A 179 -51.19 -6.22 -22.86
CA GLY A 179 -49.95 -5.54 -23.14
C GLY A 179 -50.06 -4.10 -23.57
N SER A 180 -49.75 -3.16 -22.72
CA SER A 180 -49.56 -1.76 -23.09
C SER A 180 -48.25 -1.55 -23.77
N LEU A 181 -48.22 -1.24 -25.04
CA LEU A 181 -47.05 -1.00 -25.85
C LEU A 181 -46.78 0.50 -26.08
N GLY A 182 -47.17 1.34 -25.13
CA GLY A 182 -47.04 2.79 -25.27
C GLY A 182 -45.66 3.30 -24.76
N SER A 183 -45.13 4.32 -25.41
CA SER A 183 -44.02 5.09 -24.95
C SER A 183 -44.44 6.17 -23.97
N ALA A 184 -43.61 6.46 -22.98
CA ALA A 184 -43.82 7.53 -21.99
C ALA A 184 -42.58 8.35 -21.80
N ASN A 185 -42.71 9.67 -21.73
CA ASN A 185 -41.68 10.60 -21.34
C ASN A 185 -42.11 11.39 -20.11
N ILE A 186 -41.44 11.25 -18.99
CA ILE A 186 -41.69 12.00 -17.78
C ILE A 186 -40.46 12.86 -17.50
N TYR A 187 -40.66 14.16 -17.37
CA TYR A 187 -39.61 15.13 -17.04
C TYR A 187 -40.01 15.83 -15.74
N VAL A 188 -39.10 15.79 -14.77
CA VAL A 188 -39.26 16.42 -13.46
C VAL A 188 -38.12 17.38 -13.27
N GLY A 189 -38.40 18.60 -12.80
CA GLY A 189 -37.41 19.59 -12.52
C GLY A 189 -36.48 19.20 -11.34
N ASP A 190 -35.81 20.19 -10.81
CA ASP A 190 -34.89 20.03 -9.69
C ASP A 190 -35.63 19.85 -8.35
N ASP A 191 -34.90 19.33 -7.34
CA ASP A 191 -35.41 19.19 -5.97
C ASP A 191 -36.67 18.30 -5.85
N LEU A 192 -36.73 17.23 -6.65
CA LEU A 192 -37.80 16.22 -6.50
C LEU A 192 -37.69 15.53 -5.14
N TYR A 193 -38.80 15.43 -4.41
CA TYR A 193 -38.92 14.60 -3.22
C TYR A 193 -39.96 13.49 -3.41
N ILE A 194 -39.57 12.25 -3.13
CA ILE A 194 -40.48 11.09 -3.14
C ILE A 194 -40.39 10.34 -1.83
N GLU A 195 -41.49 10.04 -1.19
CA GLU A 195 -41.59 9.10 -0.09
C GLU A 195 -42.67 8.06 -0.33
N THR A 196 -42.30 6.76 -0.29
CA THR A 196 -43.22 5.63 -0.39
C THR A 196 -43.14 4.77 0.87
N THR A 197 -44.29 4.30 1.38
CA THR A 197 -44.38 3.50 2.60
C THR A 197 -44.87 2.07 2.36
N GLY A 198 -45.34 1.76 1.15
CA GLY A 198 -45.91 0.47 0.77
C GLY A 198 -44.88 -0.66 0.63
N SER A 199 -45.30 -1.90 0.86
CA SER A 199 -44.39 -3.07 0.83
C SER A 199 -43.73 -3.34 -0.52
N THR A 200 -44.25 -2.82 -1.62
CA THR A 200 -43.63 -2.89 -2.96
C THR A 200 -43.70 -1.54 -3.67
N GLY A 201 -43.92 -0.46 -2.90
CA GLY A 201 -44.01 0.91 -3.42
C GLY A 201 -42.60 1.46 -3.70
N ARG A 202 -42.25 1.57 -4.95
CA ARG A 202 -40.96 2.08 -5.42
C ARG A 202 -40.96 3.60 -5.46
N GLY A 203 -39.73 4.17 -5.40
CA GLY A 203 -39.62 5.61 -5.64
C GLY A 203 -39.93 5.94 -7.10
N ILE A 204 -39.15 5.44 -8.03
CA ILE A 204 -39.31 5.62 -9.48
C ILE A 204 -39.29 4.25 -10.17
N SER A 205 -40.27 4.03 -11.05
CA SER A 205 -40.41 2.81 -11.81
C SER A 205 -40.59 3.09 -13.31
N ALA A 206 -39.72 2.50 -14.15
CA ALA A 206 -39.94 2.52 -15.61
C ALA A 206 -39.97 1.07 -16.12
N TYR A 207 -41.13 0.72 -16.71
CA TYR A 207 -41.38 -0.64 -17.15
C TYR A 207 -41.94 -0.67 -18.57
N ALA A 208 -41.24 -1.36 -19.49
CA ALA A 208 -41.74 -1.60 -20.84
C ALA A 208 -42.09 -3.09 -21.00
N LEU A 209 -43.21 -3.43 -21.62
CA LEU A 209 -43.59 -4.82 -21.85
C LEU A 209 -42.81 -5.45 -22.99
N ASN A 210 -42.73 -6.76 -22.98
CA ASN A 210 -41.96 -7.75 -23.75
C ASN A 210 -41.61 -7.51 -25.24
N ASP A 211 -41.99 -6.40 -25.86
CA ASP A 211 -41.58 -6.07 -27.23
C ASP A 211 -40.78 -4.78 -27.28
N ALA A 212 -39.50 -4.92 -26.99
CA ALA A 212 -38.51 -3.85 -26.97
C ALA A 212 -38.40 -2.98 -28.21
N SER A 213 -39.01 -3.42 -29.34
CA SER A 213 -38.99 -2.63 -30.58
C SER A 213 -40.02 -1.51 -30.59
N LYS A 214 -40.95 -1.50 -29.63
CA LYS A 214 -42.17 -0.69 -29.73
C LYS A 214 -42.42 0.31 -28.59
N ALA A 215 -41.90 0.12 -27.40
CA ALA A 215 -42.15 1.04 -26.29
C ALA A 215 -40.82 1.58 -25.69
N LYS A 216 -40.78 2.89 -25.46
CA LYS A 216 -39.69 3.59 -24.79
C LYS A 216 -40.23 4.38 -23.63
N ASN A 217 -39.86 3.99 -22.41
CA ASN A 217 -40.26 4.69 -21.19
C ASN A 217 -39.04 5.41 -20.61
N ASN A 218 -39.07 6.74 -20.73
CA ASN A 218 -37.97 7.59 -20.26
C ASN A 218 -38.47 8.45 -19.10
N ILE A 219 -37.79 8.41 -17.98
CA ILE A 219 -37.97 9.34 -16.88
C ILE A 219 -36.65 10.11 -16.71
N VAL A 220 -36.76 11.42 -16.73
CA VAL A 220 -35.64 12.34 -16.53
C VAL A 220 -35.98 13.27 -15.39
N VAL A 221 -35.12 13.33 -14.42
CA VAL A 221 -35.25 14.15 -13.21
C VAL A 221 -34.03 15.09 -13.15
N GLY A 222 -34.27 16.32 -12.73
CA GLY A 222 -33.23 17.31 -12.52
C GLY A 222 -32.29 16.96 -11.34
N ASP A 223 -31.62 17.97 -10.83
CA ASP A 223 -30.61 17.84 -9.75
C ASP A 223 -31.31 17.72 -8.37
N ARG A 224 -30.58 17.18 -7.40
CA ARG A 224 -30.96 17.12 -5.99
C ARG A 224 -32.25 16.34 -5.71
N ALA A 225 -32.55 15.34 -6.51
CA ALA A 225 -33.68 14.44 -6.24
C ALA A 225 -33.44 13.69 -4.92
N HIS A 226 -34.47 13.60 -4.08
CA HIS A 226 -34.46 12.82 -2.84
C HIS A 226 -35.58 11.78 -2.82
N ILE A 227 -35.19 10.50 -2.81
CA ILE A 227 -36.12 9.36 -2.91
C ILE A 227 -35.97 8.50 -1.65
N VAL A 228 -37.10 8.31 -0.95
CA VAL A 228 -37.18 7.52 0.29
C VAL A 228 -38.20 6.40 0.11
N THR A 229 -37.77 5.15 0.31
CA THR A 229 -38.68 3.99 0.29
C THR A 229 -38.58 3.19 1.58
N ARG A 230 -39.74 2.81 2.17
CA ARG A 230 -39.78 2.14 3.47
C ARG A 230 -40.29 0.71 3.42
N GLY A 231 -40.80 0.28 2.29
CA GLY A 231 -41.41 -1.04 2.16
C GLY A 231 -40.48 -2.16 1.78
N THR A 232 -40.84 -3.39 2.07
CA THR A 232 -40.13 -4.60 1.58
C THR A 232 -40.27 -4.68 0.05
N TYR A 233 -39.16 -4.98 -0.65
CA TYR A 233 -39.11 -4.96 -2.14
C TYR A 233 -39.48 -3.61 -2.76
N ALA A 234 -39.32 -2.54 -2.01
CA ALA A 234 -39.59 -1.18 -2.47
C ALA A 234 -38.25 -0.53 -2.90
N GLU A 235 -37.84 -0.81 -4.11
CA GLU A 235 -36.59 -0.27 -4.65
C GLU A 235 -36.67 1.27 -4.76
N GLY A 236 -35.53 1.96 -4.59
CA GLY A 236 -35.48 3.41 -4.82
C GLY A 236 -35.80 3.74 -6.27
N ILE A 237 -35.07 3.16 -7.21
CA ILE A 237 -35.31 3.27 -8.66
C ILE A 237 -35.28 1.87 -9.28
N ARG A 238 -36.30 1.56 -10.06
CA ARG A 238 -36.37 0.31 -10.81
C ARG A 238 -36.64 0.54 -12.29
N THR A 239 -35.80 -0.08 -13.12
CA THR A 239 -36.09 -0.20 -14.56
C THR A 239 -36.15 -1.65 -14.97
N ASN A 240 -37.02 -1.98 -15.88
CA ASN A 240 -37.12 -3.33 -16.42
C ASN A 240 -37.60 -3.31 -17.87
N GLN A 241 -37.11 -4.25 -18.68
CA GLN A 241 -37.34 -4.39 -20.11
C GLN A 241 -36.60 -3.36 -20.98
N SER A 242 -36.20 -3.80 -22.15
CA SER A 242 -35.53 -2.98 -23.15
C SER A 242 -36.35 -1.75 -23.54
N GLY A 243 -35.68 -0.60 -23.60
CA GLY A 243 -36.35 0.67 -23.87
C GLY A 243 -36.82 1.46 -22.65
N SER A 244 -36.65 0.91 -21.42
CA SER A 244 -36.86 1.66 -20.18
C SER A 244 -35.58 2.34 -19.72
N SER A 245 -35.65 3.63 -19.41
CA SER A 245 -34.55 4.40 -18.85
C SER A 245 -35.01 5.39 -17.78
N VAL A 246 -34.20 5.54 -16.76
CA VAL A 246 -34.31 6.57 -15.74
C VAL A 246 -32.99 7.30 -15.63
N ARG A 247 -33.03 8.62 -15.67
CA ARG A 247 -31.86 9.47 -15.47
C ARG A 247 -32.18 10.52 -14.41
N LEU A 248 -31.28 10.67 -13.45
CA LEU A 248 -31.29 11.73 -12.46
C LEU A 248 -30.07 12.64 -12.68
N GLY A 249 -30.23 13.92 -12.41
CA GLY A 249 -29.17 14.91 -12.38
C GLY A 249 -28.21 14.72 -11.22
N ASP A 250 -27.47 15.77 -10.89
CA ASP A 250 -26.45 15.75 -9.88
C ASP A 250 -27.05 15.74 -8.45
N GLU A 251 -26.26 15.24 -7.48
CA GLU A 251 -26.55 15.28 -6.05
C GLU A 251 -27.87 14.54 -5.65
N ALA A 252 -28.28 13.54 -6.42
CA ALA A 252 -29.43 12.71 -6.07
C ALA A 252 -29.19 11.91 -4.78
N THR A 253 -30.19 11.82 -3.91
CA THR A 253 -30.18 11.02 -2.67
C THR A 253 -31.25 9.94 -2.74
N ILE A 254 -30.86 8.69 -2.49
CA ILE A 254 -31.74 7.51 -2.54
C ILE A 254 -31.58 6.71 -1.25
N GLU A 255 -32.65 6.54 -0.49
CA GLU A 255 -32.65 5.85 0.79
C GLU A 255 -33.72 4.75 0.80
N THR A 256 -33.31 3.52 1.08
CA THR A 256 -34.23 2.36 1.17
C THR A 256 -34.09 1.67 2.53
N PHE A 257 -35.25 1.42 3.17
CA PHE A 257 -35.30 0.87 4.52
C PHE A 257 -35.87 -0.56 4.58
N GLY A 258 -36.40 -1.06 3.47
CA GLY A 258 -37.07 -2.35 3.43
C GLY A 258 -36.18 -3.51 3.05
N THR A 259 -36.48 -4.71 3.54
CA THR A 259 -35.78 -5.95 3.12
C THR A 259 -35.89 -6.16 1.62
N SER A 260 -34.81 -6.49 0.96
CA SER A 260 -34.70 -6.65 -0.51
C SER A 260 -35.14 -5.43 -1.31
N ALA A 261 -35.08 -4.24 -0.70
CA ALA A 261 -35.34 -2.96 -1.35
C ALA A 261 -33.99 -2.38 -1.83
N TYR A 262 -33.64 -2.67 -3.05
CA TYR A 262 -32.39 -2.14 -3.66
C TYR A 262 -32.44 -0.62 -3.81
N GLY A 263 -31.30 0.05 -3.71
CA GLY A 263 -31.23 1.46 -4.06
C GLY A 263 -31.55 1.66 -5.53
N LEU A 264 -30.79 0.98 -6.41
CA LEU A 264 -31.01 0.94 -7.86
C LEU A 264 -31.17 -0.50 -8.33
N TYR A 265 -32.17 -0.75 -9.17
CA TYR A 265 -32.38 -2.04 -9.81
C TYR A 265 -32.65 -1.87 -11.31
N THR A 266 -31.86 -2.59 -12.12
CA THR A 266 -32.10 -2.71 -13.56
C THR A 266 -32.25 -4.16 -13.98
N GLY A 267 -33.16 -4.41 -14.93
CA GLY A 267 -33.33 -5.73 -15.54
C GLY A 267 -33.68 -5.67 -17.02
N SER A 268 -33.39 -6.77 -17.74
CA SER A 268 -33.84 -6.98 -19.13
C SER A 268 -33.50 -5.86 -20.10
N ALA A 269 -32.20 -5.51 -20.20
CA ALA A 269 -31.65 -4.52 -21.13
C ALA A 269 -32.16 -3.08 -20.93
N SER A 270 -32.53 -2.71 -19.72
CA SER A 270 -32.89 -1.35 -19.32
C SER A 270 -31.72 -0.55 -18.81
N ARG A 271 -31.93 0.73 -18.46
CA ARG A 271 -30.84 1.63 -18.06
C ARG A 271 -31.27 2.54 -16.91
N ILE A 272 -30.30 2.79 -15.99
CA ILE A 272 -30.31 3.88 -15.00
C ILE A 272 -29.01 4.68 -15.13
N GLU A 273 -29.12 6.00 -15.09
CA GLU A 273 -28.00 6.93 -15.10
C GLU A 273 -28.18 7.93 -13.96
N LEU A 274 -27.20 8.02 -13.06
CA LEU A 274 -27.15 9.05 -12.02
C LEU A 274 -26.01 10.03 -12.32
N GLY A 275 -26.28 11.29 -12.12
CA GLY A 275 -25.31 12.37 -12.20
C GLY A 275 -24.30 12.32 -11.05
N LYS A 276 -23.48 13.38 -10.96
CA LYS A 276 -22.38 13.46 -9.99
C LYS A 276 -22.87 13.51 -8.56
N LYS A 277 -22.03 12.97 -7.66
CA LYS A 277 -22.22 13.01 -6.19
C LYS A 277 -23.56 12.40 -5.72
N ALA A 278 -24.10 11.45 -6.45
CA ALA A 278 -25.26 10.71 -6.00
C ALA A 278 -24.98 9.95 -4.70
N THR A 279 -25.93 9.93 -3.77
CA THR A 279 -25.86 9.20 -2.50
C THR A 279 -26.91 8.11 -2.46
N ILE A 280 -26.49 6.87 -2.20
CA ILE A 280 -27.38 5.70 -2.11
C ILE A 280 -27.17 5.03 -0.77
N THR A 281 -28.21 4.91 0.04
CA THR A 281 -28.17 4.23 1.34
C THR A 281 -29.24 3.14 1.41
N THR A 282 -28.84 1.93 1.81
CA THR A 282 -29.77 0.81 2.04
C THR A 282 -29.55 0.22 3.43
N ASP A 283 -30.63 0.05 4.21
CA ASP A 283 -30.51 -0.33 5.63
C ASP A 283 -30.86 -1.78 5.94
N ALA A 284 -31.58 -2.45 5.05
CA ALA A 284 -32.13 -3.77 5.37
C ALA A 284 -31.41 -4.94 4.65
N ALA A 285 -31.70 -6.15 5.10
CA ALA A 285 -31.11 -7.37 4.56
C ALA A 285 -31.47 -7.57 3.07
N ASN A 286 -30.52 -8.12 2.31
CA ASN A 286 -30.59 -8.34 0.86
C ASN A 286 -30.86 -7.08 0.03
N ALA A 287 -30.67 -5.90 0.60
CA ALA A 287 -30.88 -4.62 -0.05
C ALA A 287 -29.54 -4.06 -0.53
N SER A 288 -29.07 -4.51 -1.69
CA SER A 288 -27.84 -3.95 -2.28
C SER A 288 -28.05 -2.50 -2.73
N GLY A 289 -26.98 -1.70 -2.67
CA GLY A 289 -27.03 -0.31 -3.15
C GLY A 289 -27.38 -0.25 -4.64
N VAL A 290 -26.65 -1.02 -5.45
CA VAL A 290 -26.81 -1.09 -6.91
C VAL A 290 -26.92 -2.55 -7.33
N TYR A 291 -27.98 -2.90 -8.06
CA TYR A 291 -28.14 -4.22 -8.63
C TYR A 291 -28.55 -4.15 -10.11
N SER A 292 -27.63 -4.59 -10.97
CA SER A 292 -27.85 -4.64 -12.43
C SER A 292 -27.93 -6.08 -12.91
N THR A 293 -28.96 -6.42 -13.70
CA THR A 293 -29.15 -7.78 -14.21
C THR A 293 -29.71 -7.79 -15.64
N GLY A 294 -29.60 -8.92 -16.34
CA GLY A 294 -30.28 -9.16 -17.62
C GLY A 294 -29.82 -8.27 -18.77
N SER A 295 -28.53 -8.13 -19.00
CA SER A 295 -27.91 -7.29 -20.06
C SER A 295 -28.26 -5.79 -19.96
N SER A 296 -28.61 -5.32 -18.79
CA SER A 296 -28.89 -3.92 -18.50
C SER A 296 -27.62 -3.13 -18.11
N THR A 297 -27.78 -1.83 -17.95
CA THR A 297 -26.65 -0.95 -17.57
C THR A 297 -27.07 0.04 -16.49
N ILE A 298 -26.23 0.18 -15.46
CA ILE A 298 -26.29 1.30 -14.51
C ILE A 298 -25.03 2.12 -14.68
N THR A 299 -25.18 3.43 -14.74
CA THR A 299 -24.06 4.37 -14.77
C THR A 299 -24.15 5.30 -13.56
N LEU A 300 -23.10 5.35 -12.80
CA LEU A 300 -22.88 6.29 -11.70
C LEU A 300 -21.76 7.24 -12.13
N ASP A 301 -22.02 8.52 -12.07
CA ASP A 301 -21.01 9.53 -12.40
C ASP A 301 -20.06 9.80 -11.20
N GLU A 302 -19.12 10.71 -11.36
CA GLU A 302 -18.08 11.07 -10.41
C GLU A 302 -18.63 11.36 -8.99
N GLY A 303 -17.93 10.85 -7.98
CA GLY A 303 -18.19 11.18 -6.57
C GLY A 303 -19.40 10.50 -5.95
N ALA A 304 -20.00 9.49 -6.58
CA ALA A 304 -21.13 8.77 -5.99
C ALA A 304 -20.73 8.09 -4.67
N THR A 305 -21.65 8.06 -3.71
CA THR A 305 -21.49 7.40 -2.41
C THR A 305 -22.54 6.32 -2.23
N ILE A 306 -22.10 5.11 -1.90
CA ILE A 306 -22.98 3.95 -1.68
C ILE A 306 -22.72 3.40 -0.28
N THR A 307 -23.76 3.30 0.54
CA THR A 307 -23.68 2.71 1.88
C THR A 307 -24.73 1.60 2.01
N THR A 308 -24.29 0.41 2.42
CA THR A 308 -25.20 -0.71 2.70
C THR A 308 -24.97 -1.22 4.13
N ASN A 309 -26.07 -1.34 4.90
CA ASN A 309 -26.06 -1.71 6.31
C ASN A 309 -26.58 -3.12 6.58
N GLY A 310 -27.25 -3.73 5.60
CA GLY A 310 -27.98 -4.98 5.78
C GLY A 310 -27.15 -6.24 5.55
N ALA A 311 -27.55 -7.35 6.15
CA ALA A 311 -26.98 -8.68 5.88
C ALA A 311 -27.18 -9.07 4.41
N SER A 312 -26.18 -9.70 3.77
CA SER A 312 -26.19 -10.07 2.35
C SER A 312 -26.47 -8.90 1.38
N ALA A 313 -26.18 -7.67 1.76
CA ALA A 313 -26.36 -6.47 0.96
C ALA A 313 -25.02 -6.01 0.36
N HIS A 314 -24.87 -6.13 -0.96
CA HIS A 314 -23.68 -5.69 -1.68
C HIS A 314 -23.72 -4.18 -1.95
N GLY A 315 -22.53 -3.55 -2.04
CA GLY A 315 -22.44 -2.18 -2.53
C GLY A 315 -22.91 -2.09 -3.99
N ILE A 316 -22.19 -2.76 -4.89
CA ILE A 316 -22.55 -2.89 -6.32
C ILE A 316 -22.60 -4.38 -6.68
N TYR A 317 -23.68 -4.79 -7.32
CA TYR A 317 -23.84 -6.15 -7.84
C TYR A 317 -24.20 -6.14 -9.33
N ALA A 318 -23.30 -6.62 -10.16
CA ALA A 318 -23.52 -6.84 -11.59
C ALA A 318 -23.71 -8.34 -11.87
N TYR A 319 -24.92 -8.73 -12.27
CA TYR A 319 -25.28 -10.10 -12.65
C TYR A 319 -25.69 -10.16 -14.11
N THR A 320 -24.88 -10.72 -14.98
CA THR A 320 -25.12 -10.77 -16.44
C THR A 320 -25.40 -9.38 -17.05
N ALA A 321 -24.85 -8.34 -16.48
CA ALA A 321 -25.16 -6.94 -16.78
C ALA A 321 -23.94 -6.05 -16.57
N ALA A 322 -24.04 -4.78 -16.90
CA ALA A 322 -22.97 -3.82 -16.73
C ALA A 322 -23.28 -2.76 -15.65
N VAL A 323 -22.22 -2.34 -14.94
CA VAL A 323 -22.24 -1.15 -14.10
C VAL A 323 -20.99 -0.32 -14.42
N ASN A 324 -21.19 0.91 -14.85
CA ASN A 324 -20.12 1.88 -15.08
C ASN A 324 -20.03 2.82 -13.88
N VAL A 325 -18.83 2.98 -13.35
CA VAL A 325 -18.57 3.71 -12.12
C VAL A 325 -17.58 4.82 -12.42
N GLY A 326 -17.98 6.06 -12.19
CA GLY A 326 -17.16 7.24 -12.37
C GLY A 326 -15.98 7.32 -11.35
N ASP A 327 -15.22 8.38 -11.44
CA ASP A 327 -14.08 8.60 -10.55
C ASP A 327 -14.52 8.98 -9.12
N ASN A 328 -13.67 8.73 -8.14
CA ASN A 328 -13.84 9.11 -6.73
C ASN A 328 -15.11 8.55 -6.06
N VAL A 329 -15.57 7.39 -6.46
CA VAL A 329 -16.73 6.72 -5.84
C VAL A 329 -16.35 6.16 -4.46
N THR A 330 -17.25 6.31 -3.49
CA THR A 330 -17.11 5.75 -2.14
C THR A 330 -18.13 4.64 -1.91
N ILE A 331 -17.68 3.46 -1.47
CA ILE A 331 -18.54 2.31 -1.15
C ILE A 331 -18.23 1.81 0.24
N ALA A 332 -19.23 1.82 1.12
CA ALA A 332 -19.16 1.31 2.48
C ALA A 332 -20.16 0.17 2.67
N VAL A 333 -19.67 -1.03 2.92
CA VAL A 333 -20.48 -2.20 3.26
C VAL A 333 -20.28 -2.49 4.74
N ASN A 334 -21.26 -2.11 5.56
CA ASN A 334 -21.15 -2.08 7.01
C ASN A 334 -21.54 -3.40 7.71
N SER A 335 -22.06 -4.37 6.99
CA SER A 335 -22.38 -5.70 7.51
C SER A 335 -21.45 -6.77 6.94
N SER A 336 -21.11 -7.76 7.75
CA SER A 336 -20.47 -9.01 7.33
C SER A 336 -21.42 -10.20 7.37
N GLU A 337 -22.65 -10.00 7.82
CA GLU A 337 -23.61 -11.07 8.07
C GLU A 337 -24.25 -11.59 6.79
N LYS A 338 -24.65 -12.86 6.83
CA LYS A 338 -25.44 -13.53 5.79
C LYS A 338 -26.87 -13.75 6.30
N THR A 339 -27.85 -13.60 5.42
CA THR A 339 -29.26 -13.89 5.76
C THR A 339 -29.53 -15.39 5.99
N SER A 340 -28.67 -16.26 5.44
CA SER A 340 -28.71 -17.71 5.65
C SER A 340 -27.32 -18.31 5.34
N SER A 341 -27.07 -19.55 5.73
CA SER A 341 -25.81 -20.27 5.41
C SER A 341 -25.54 -20.42 3.92
N SER A 342 -26.58 -20.42 3.09
CA SER A 342 -26.51 -20.50 1.63
C SER A 342 -26.49 -19.12 0.95
N ALA A 343 -26.71 -18.06 1.67
CA ALA A 343 -26.68 -16.69 1.12
C ALA A 343 -25.23 -16.23 0.88
N GLN A 344 -25.07 -15.35 -0.10
CA GLN A 344 -23.79 -14.68 -0.31
C GLN A 344 -23.50 -13.70 0.83
N ALA A 345 -22.24 -13.59 1.21
CA ALA A 345 -21.78 -12.54 2.11
C ALA A 345 -21.82 -11.19 1.38
N PRO A 346 -21.93 -10.08 2.10
CA PRO A 346 -21.86 -8.77 1.49
C PRO A 346 -20.49 -8.51 0.85
N HIS A 347 -20.46 -7.89 -0.33
CA HIS A 347 -19.23 -7.48 -1.04
C HIS A 347 -19.29 -5.99 -1.35
N GLY A 348 -18.12 -5.36 -1.50
CA GLY A 348 -18.05 -3.98 -1.99
C GLY A 348 -18.55 -3.90 -3.44
N MET A 349 -17.81 -4.52 -4.36
CA MET A 349 -18.22 -4.69 -5.76
C MET A 349 -18.24 -6.20 -6.09
N TYR A 350 -19.36 -6.65 -6.66
CA TYR A 350 -19.55 -8.04 -7.04
C TYR A 350 -19.94 -8.17 -8.51
N ALA A 351 -19.03 -8.67 -9.33
CA ALA A 351 -19.32 -9.04 -10.71
C ALA A 351 -19.49 -10.56 -10.80
N TRP A 352 -20.68 -11.03 -11.16
CA TRP A 352 -20.99 -12.45 -11.22
C TRP A 352 -21.67 -12.87 -12.50
N SER A 353 -21.40 -14.10 -12.96
CA SER A 353 -22.04 -14.71 -14.13
C SER A 353 -21.99 -13.80 -15.36
N ARG A 354 -20.79 -13.41 -15.81
CA ARG A 354 -20.54 -12.46 -16.91
C ARG A 354 -20.97 -11.01 -16.61
N GLY A 355 -21.24 -10.67 -15.34
CA GLY A 355 -21.40 -9.26 -14.94
C GLY A 355 -20.11 -8.48 -15.15
N VAL A 356 -20.23 -7.22 -15.51
CA VAL A 356 -19.08 -6.33 -15.76
C VAL A 356 -19.23 -5.08 -14.91
N ILE A 357 -18.19 -4.74 -14.16
CA ILE A 357 -18.06 -3.46 -13.45
C ILE A 357 -16.83 -2.76 -14.02
N THR A 358 -17.02 -1.56 -14.56
CA THR A 358 -15.93 -0.73 -15.11
C THR A 358 -15.79 0.52 -14.28
N LEU A 359 -14.57 0.83 -13.85
CA LEU A 359 -14.25 2.06 -13.12
C LEU A 359 -13.45 2.99 -14.04
N ASP A 360 -13.92 4.21 -14.18
CA ASP A 360 -13.25 5.26 -14.98
C ASP A 360 -12.18 6.01 -14.18
N GLY A 361 -12.04 5.72 -12.88
CA GLY A 361 -11.08 6.35 -11.98
C GLY A 361 -10.93 5.64 -10.65
N GLY A 362 -10.47 6.36 -9.64
CA GLY A 362 -10.23 5.83 -8.29
C GLY A 362 -11.50 5.56 -7.50
N ALA A 363 -11.37 4.79 -6.42
CA ALA A 363 -12.47 4.49 -5.53
C ALA A 363 -12.02 4.28 -4.08
N THR A 364 -12.91 4.60 -3.14
CA THR A 364 -12.78 4.23 -1.73
C THR A 364 -13.73 3.09 -1.41
N LEU A 365 -13.21 1.92 -1.03
CA LEU A 365 -14.02 0.75 -0.68
C LEU A 365 -13.67 0.27 0.72
N THR A 366 -14.70 0.07 1.53
CA THR A 366 -14.58 -0.53 2.86
C THR A 366 -15.62 -1.61 3.03
N THR A 367 -15.19 -2.80 3.45
CA THR A 367 -16.06 -3.90 3.83
C THR A 367 -15.85 -4.27 5.29
N ALA A 368 -16.93 -4.46 6.05
CA ALA A 368 -16.86 -4.92 7.43
C ALA A 368 -16.38 -6.36 7.55
N GLY A 369 -16.70 -7.21 6.56
CA GLY A 369 -16.31 -8.61 6.50
C GLY A 369 -14.98 -8.83 5.79
N GLN A 370 -14.37 -10.00 6.06
CA GLN A 370 -13.13 -10.49 5.44
C GLN A 370 -13.38 -11.88 4.82
N ARG A 371 -12.32 -12.47 4.24
CA ARG A 371 -12.37 -13.78 3.57
C ARG A 371 -12.98 -14.91 4.41
N ASP A 372 -12.64 -14.99 5.68
CA ASP A 372 -13.17 -16.00 6.61
C ASP A 372 -14.71 -15.97 6.72
N GLN A 373 -15.30 -14.79 6.49
CA GLN A 373 -16.74 -14.57 6.42
C GLN A 373 -17.27 -14.65 4.96
N GLY A 374 -16.36 -14.81 3.99
CA GLY A 374 -16.67 -14.83 2.56
C GLY A 374 -16.95 -13.46 1.96
N SER A 375 -16.53 -12.37 2.60
CA SER A 375 -16.72 -10.99 2.14
C SER A 375 -15.47 -10.45 1.46
N TYR A 376 -15.63 -9.67 0.41
CA TYR A 376 -14.53 -9.10 -0.37
C TYR A 376 -14.83 -7.65 -0.78
N ALA A 377 -13.79 -6.83 -0.83
CA ALA A 377 -13.91 -5.48 -1.40
C ALA A 377 -14.23 -5.55 -2.91
N LEU A 378 -13.49 -6.38 -3.64
CA LEU A 378 -13.74 -6.68 -5.05
C LEU A 378 -13.90 -8.19 -5.21
N ASN A 379 -14.98 -8.62 -5.84
CA ASN A 379 -15.24 -10.02 -6.13
C ASN A 379 -15.67 -10.19 -7.60
N ALA A 380 -14.86 -10.86 -8.39
CA ALA A 380 -15.22 -11.31 -9.73
C ALA A 380 -15.33 -12.83 -9.74
N SER A 381 -16.51 -13.38 -9.97
CA SER A 381 -16.78 -14.81 -9.90
C SER A 381 -17.62 -15.30 -11.07
N ASN A 382 -17.45 -16.57 -11.43
CA ASN A 382 -18.23 -17.24 -12.48
C ASN A 382 -18.23 -16.46 -13.81
N GLY A 383 -17.06 -15.99 -14.25
CA GLY A 383 -16.89 -15.20 -15.46
C GLY A 383 -17.22 -13.72 -15.29
N GLY A 384 -17.30 -13.21 -14.07
CA GLY A 384 -17.43 -11.76 -13.81
C GLY A 384 -16.16 -10.98 -14.15
N ILE A 385 -16.31 -9.70 -14.48
CA ILE A 385 -15.19 -8.80 -14.81
C ILE A 385 -15.30 -7.54 -13.95
N ILE A 386 -14.19 -7.16 -13.30
CA ILE A 386 -14.00 -5.85 -12.70
C ILE A 386 -12.81 -5.20 -13.38
N ASP A 387 -13.07 -4.14 -14.12
CA ASP A 387 -12.05 -3.39 -14.86
C ASP A 387 -11.80 -2.03 -14.21
N ALA A 388 -10.70 -1.91 -13.50
CA ALA A 388 -10.18 -0.68 -12.91
C ALA A 388 -8.82 -0.31 -13.53
N SER A 389 -8.63 -0.62 -14.83
CA SER A 389 -7.40 -0.36 -15.58
C SER A 389 -7.17 1.11 -15.89
N ALA A 390 -8.21 1.94 -15.88
CA ALA A 390 -8.11 3.39 -16.05
C ALA A 390 -7.19 4.04 -15.01
N GLY A 391 -7.07 3.40 -13.86
CA GLY A 391 -6.21 3.85 -12.77
C GLY A 391 -6.85 5.00 -11.98
N GLY A 392 -6.21 5.32 -10.86
CA GLY A 392 -6.68 6.38 -9.98
C GLY A 392 -6.26 6.15 -8.54
N LYS A 393 -6.77 6.98 -7.63
CA LYS A 393 -6.53 6.83 -6.21
C LYS A 393 -7.50 5.81 -5.62
N PHE A 394 -6.98 4.68 -5.21
CA PHE A 394 -7.75 3.64 -4.52
C PHE A 394 -7.45 3.62 -3.02
N LEU A 395 -8.49 3.65 -2.21
CA LEU A 395 -8.42 3.38 -0.77
C LEU A 395 -9.23 2.11 -0.50
N LEU A 396 -8.55 0.96 -0.48
CA LEU A 396 -9.20 -0.34 -0.34
C LEU A 396 -8.96 -0.91 1.06
N ASN A 397 -10.04 -1.23 1.76
CA ASN A 397 -10.00 -1.94 3.04
C ASN A 397 -10.88 -3.18 2.93
N GLY A 398 -10.25 -4.30 2.63
CA GLY A 398 -10.86 -5.60 2.39
C GLY A 398 -10.10 -6.41 1.34
N ASP A 399 -10.43 -7.68 1.23
CA ASP A 399 -9.76 -8.64 0.37
C ASP A 399 -10.31 -8.59 -1.06
N ILE A 400 -9.55 -9.13 -2.01
CA ILE A 400 -9.91 -9.21 -3.43
C ILE A 400 -9.96 -10.67 -3.86
N LEU A 401 -11.01 -11.06 -4.57
CA LEU A 401 -11.19 -12.41 -5.09
C LEU A 401 -11.49 -12.42 -6.58
N ALA A 402 -10.71 -13.16 -7.34
CA ALA A 402 -11.04 -13.58 -8.71
C ALA A 402 -11.25 -15.11 -8.74
N ALA A 403 -12.49 -15.56 -8.93
CA ALA A 403 -12.84 -16.97 -8.76
C ALA A 403 -13.44 -17.61 -10.00
N GLY A 404 -12.81 -18.63 -10.48
CA GLY A 404 -13.29 -19.54 -11.52
C GLY A 404 -13.61 -18.88 -12.85
N GLY A 405 -14.38 -19.55 -13.65
CA GLY A 405 -14.87 -19.10 -14.94
C GLY A 405 -16.33 -19.55 -15.16
N VAL A 406 -16.89 -19.13 -16.28
CA VAL A 406 -18.17 -19.62 -16.79
C VAL A 406 -17.96 -20.37 -18.12
N ALA A 407 -18.54 -21.53 -18.24
CA ALA A 407 -18.46 -22.34 -19.45
C ALA A 407 -19.14 -21.67 -20.66
N ALA A 408 -18.69 -22.02 -21.87
CA ALA A 408 -19.39 -21.63 -23.09
C ALA A 408 -20.83 -22.14 -23.10
N ASN A 409 -21.72 -21.39 -23.69
CA ASN A 409 -23.09 -21.78 -23.98
C ASN A 409 -23.38 -21.65 -25.50
N SER A 410 -24.62 -21.85 -25.93
CA SER A 410 -24.99 -21.80 -27.35
C SER A 410 -24.71 -20.44 -28.04
N THR A 411 -24.55 -19.36 -27.27
CA THR A 411 -24.43 -17.99 -27.80
C THR A 411 -23.14 -17.28 -27.36
N LEU A 412 -22.51 -17.71 -26.28
CA LEU A 412 -21.37 -17.03 -25.68
C LEU A 412 -20.21 -18.00 -25.39
N PRO A 413 -18.96 -17.58 -25.65
CA PRO A 413 -17.76 -18.38 -25.35
C PRO A 413 -17.58 -18.57 -23.83
N ALA A 414 -16.67 -19.48 -23.44
CA ALA A 414 -16.19 -19.56 -22.06
C ALA A 414 -15.50 -18.24 -21.66
N GLN A 415 -15.63 -17.88 -20.41
CA GLN A 415 -15.06 -16.63 -19.87
C GLN A 415 -14.55 -16.86 -18.46
N ASN A 416 -13.30 -16.47 -18.20
CA ASN A 416 -12.72 -16.46 -16.86
C ASN A 416 -13.19 -15.22 -16.09
N SER A 417 -13.21 -15.32 -14.78
CA SER A 417 -13.37 -14.17 -13.92
C SER A 417 -12.09 -13.33 -13.95
N THR A 418 -12.23 -12.03 -14.10
CA THR A 418 -11.07 -11.14 -14.30
C THR A 418 -11.19 -9.90 -13.45
N ILE A 419 -10.10 -9.56 -12.75
CA ILE A 419 -9.92 -8.25 -12.11
C ILE A 419 -8.65 -7.63 -12.67
N THR A 420 -8.77 -6.42 -13.18
CA THR A 420 -7.62 -5.59 -13.58
C THR A 420 -7.64 -4.33 -12.70
N LEU A 421 -6.61 -4.15 -11.89
CA LEU A 421 -6.51 -3.03 -10.96
C LEU A 421 -5.22 -2.24 -11.20
N THR A 422 -5.36 -0.95 -11.48
CA THR A 422 -4.25 0.00 -11.56
C THR A 422 -4.36 1.01 -10.42
N MET A 423 -3.49 0.88 -9.43
CA MET A 423 -3.45 1.76 -8.26
C MET A 423 -2.42 2.86 -8.47
N GLY A 424 -2.78 4.10 -8.22
CA GLY A 424 -1.90 5.26 -8.32
C GLY A 424 -2.25 6.38 -7.36
N ASN A 425 -1.53 7.48 -7.46
CA ASN A 425 -1.81 8.72 -6.74
C ASN A 425 -2.00 8.53 -5.22
N SER A 426 -1.02 7.92 -4.55
CA SER A 426 -1.05 7.63 -3.11
C SER A 426 -2.20 6.71 -2.69
N SER A 427 -2.45 5.70 -3.47
CA SER A 427 -3.39 4.63 -3.14
C SER A 427 -2.93 3.81 -1.94
N LEU A 428 -3.90 3.29 -1.20
CA LEU A 428 -3.66 2.40 -0.05
C LEU A 428 -4.59 1.19 -0.13
N TRP A 429 -4.02 0.00 -0.08
CA TRP A 429 -4.79 -1.23 0.05
C TRP A 429 -4.38 -1.98 1.32
N ASN A 430 -5.36 -2.26 2.17
CA ASN A 430 -5.22 -3.11 3.34
C ASN A 430 -6.06 -4.37 3.12
N GLY A 431 -5.43 -5.47 2.78
CA GLY A 431 -6.12 -6.73 2.46
C GLY A 431 -5.20 -7.74 1.81
N ALA A 432 -5.79 -8.83 1.36
CA ALA A 432 -5.13 -9.92 0.65
C ALA A 432 -5.83 -10.20 -0.69
N SER A 433 -5.15 -10.88 -1.59
CA SER A 433 -5.69 -11.28 -2.89
C SER A 433 -5.74 -12.79 -3.06
N TYR A 434 -6.82 -13.25 -3.69
CA TYR A 434 -7.04 -14.68 -3.90
C TYR A 434 -7.47 -14.95 -5.33
N ILE A 435 -6.96 -16.04 -5.87
CA ILE A 435 -7.35 -16.59 -7.16
C ILE A 435 -7.86 -18.01 -6.91
N GLU A 436 -9.07 -18.30 -7.39
CA GLU A 436 -9.66 -19.62 -7.28
C GLU A 436 -10.03 -20.17 -8.67
N SER A 437 -10.09 -21.50 -8.75
CA SER A 437 -10.43 -22.22 -9.98
C SER A 437 -11.75 -22.97 -9.79
N ASN A 438 -12.47 -23.15 -10.87
CA ASN A 438 -13.60 -24.07 -10.96
C ASN A 438 -13.49 -24.93 -12.23
N ALA A 439 -14.46 -25.76 -12.50
CA ALA A 439 -14.44 -26.64 -13.69
C ALA A 439 -14.44 -25.89 -15.03
N ALA A 440 -14.81 -24.61 -15.04
CA ALA A 440 -14.92 -23.78 -16.24
C ALA A 440 -13.71 -22.85 -16.46
N GLY A 441 -12.83 -22.69 -15.47
CA GLY A 441 -11.64 -21.87 -15.61
C GLY A 441 -11.04 -21.41 -14.28
N THR A 442 -9.98 -20.63 -14.38
CA THR A 442 -9.26 -20.03 -13.25
C THR A 442 -9.47 -18.52 -13.29
N GLY A 443 -9.70 -17.92 -12.12
CA GLY A 443 -9.75 -16.46 -12.01
C GLY A 443 -8.42 -15.79 -12.42
N THR A 444 -8.48 -14.57 -12.87
CA THR A 444 -7.29 -13.76 -13.18
C THR A 444 -7.33 -12.42 -12.44
N LEU A 445 -6.19 -12.03 -11.86
CA LEU A 445 -6.04 -10.78 -11.15
C LEU A 445 -4.71 -10.13 -11.55
N ALA A 446 -4.78 -9.08 -12.35
CA ALA A 446 -3.64 -8.28 -12.76
C ALA A 446 -3.57 -6.99 -11.94
N LEU A 447 -2.43 -6.74 -11.30
CA LEU A 447 -2.21 -5.57 -10.46
C LEU A 447 -1.07 -4.71 -11.02
N THR A 448 -1.34 -3.42 -11.17
CA THR A 448 -0.32 -2.39 -11.42
C THR A 448 -0.33 -1.38 -10.28
N MET A 449 0.82 -1.12 -9.69
CA MET A 449 0.99 -0.18 -8.58
C MET A 449 1.88 0.99 -9.00
N ASN A 450 1.32 2.20 -8.98
CA ASN A 450 2.01 3.45 -9.24
C ASN A 450 1.86 4.35 -8.00
N ASP A 451 2.95 4.64 -7.28
CA ASP A 451 2.89 5.47 -6.05
C ASP A 451 1.78 5.01 -5.09
N ALA A 452 1.74 3.73 -4.82
CA ALA A 452 0.70 3.04 -4.06
C ALA A 452 1.30 2.16 -2.97
N VAL A 453 0.58 1.96 -1.87
CA VAL A 453 0.97 1.06 -0.78
C VAL A 453 -0.03 -0.08 -0.65
N TRP A 454 0.47 -1.29 -0.66
CA TRP A 454 -0.30 -2.48 -0.30
C TRP A 454 0.22 -3.05 1.02
N ASN A 455 -0.59 -3.00 2.06
CA ASN A 455 -0.37 -3.70 3.32
C ASN A 455 -1.03 -5.08 3.21
N MET A 456 -0.24 -6.06 2.84
CA MET A 456 -0.68 -7.45 2.64
C MET A 456 -0.90 -8.10 3.99
N ARG A 457 -2.14 -8.50 4.28
CA ARG A 457 -2.54 -9.05 5.59
C ARG A 457 -2.47 -10.56 5.69
N ASP A 458 -2.48 -11.25 4.56
CA ASP A 458 -2.42 -12.72 4.46
C ASP A 458 -1.72 -13.11 3.17
N SER A 459 -1.28 -14.37 3.08
CA SER A 459 -0.71 -14.91 1.86
C SER A 459 -1.62 -14.66 0.67
N SER A 460 -1.05 -14.14 -0.40
CA SER A 460 -1.78 -13.55 -1.52
C SER A 460 -1.35 -14.15 -2.85
N THR A 461 -2.26 -14.18 -3.81
CA THR A 461 -1.99 -14.68 -5.15
C THR A 461 -2.46 -13.66 -6.19
N LEU A 462 -1.62 -13.37 -7.16
CA LEU A 462 -1.89 -12.54 -8.33
C LEU A 462 -1.61 -13.35 -9.60
N THR A 463 -2.25 -13.00 -10.71
CA THR A 463 -1.85 -13.51 -12.03
C THR A 463 -0.59 -12.81 -12.50
N SER A 464 -0.56 -11.48 -12.47
CA SER A 464 0.60 -10.68 -12.84
C SER A 464 0.72 -9.44 -11.95
N LEU A 465 1.94 -8.95 -11.79
CA LEU A 465 2.24 -7.76 -11.01
C LEU A 465 3.22 -6.84 -11.73
N THR A 466 2.82 -5.57 -11.87
CA THR A 466 3.72 -4.50 -12.26
C THR A 466 3.89 -3.54 -11.09
N LEU A 467 5.08 -3.49 -10.51
CA LEU A 467 5.42 -2.69 -9.33
C LEU A 467 6.31 -1.52 -9.73
N ASN A 468 5.69 -0.36 -10.02
CA ASN A 468 6.37 0.84 -10.48
C ASN A 468 6.97 1.66 -9.31
N ALA A 469 7.76 2.66 -9.64
CA ALA A 469 8.36 3.58 -8.68
C ALA A 469 7.29 4.20 -7.77
N GLY A 470 7.60 4.31 -6.47
CA GLY A 470 6.66 4.73 -5.43
C GLY A 470 5.74 3.62 -4.93
N GLY A 471 5.54 2.55 -5.72
CA GLY A 471 4.78 1.37 -5.28
C GLY A 471 5.51 0.61 -4.17
N THR A 472 4.81 0.24 -3.11
CA THR A 472 5.38 -0.52 -1.99
C THR A 472 4.42 -1.63 -1.56
N ILE A 473 4.92 -2.83 -1.42
CA ILE A 473 4.21 -3.96 -0.82
C ILE A 473 4.83 -4.27 0.53
N ASN A 474 4.04 -4.13 1.58
CA ASN A 474 4.41 -4.43 2.95
C ASN A 474 3.78 -5.77 3.36
N PHE A 475 4.57 -6.78 3.59
CA PHE A 475 4.11 -7.99 4.25
C PHE A 475 3.81 -7.67 5.71
N GLN A 476 2.57 -7.85 6.16
CA GLN A 476 2.19 -7.56 7.53
C GLN A 476 2.42 -8.80 8.38
N HIS A 477 3.22 -8.67 9.44
CA HIS A 477 3.50 -9.78 10.35
C HIS A 477 3.00 -9.41 11.76
N ALA A 478 1.96 -10.10 12.24
CA ALA A 478 1.54 -10.01 13.62
C ALA A 478 2.32 -11.01 14.49
N GLU A 479 2.42 -10.77 15.79
CA GLU A 479 3.05 -11.70 16.74
C GLU A 479 2.35 -13.05 16.66
N ASP A 480 3.11 -14.14 16.52
CA ASP A 480 2.64 -15.53 16.32
C ASP A 480 1.87 -15.80 15.00
N ALA A 481 1.86 -14.89 14.05
CA ALA A 481 1.26 -15.12 12.74
C ALA A 481 2.15 -16.00 11.84
N ALA A 482 1.52 -16.72 10.90
CA ALA A 482 2.24 -17.44 9.87
C ALA A 482 3.00 -16.48 8.92
N TRP A 483 4.12 -16.93 8.41
CA TRP A 483 4.89 -16.22 7.39
C TRP A 483 4.08 -16.13 6.09
N GLN A 484 4.14 -14.97 5.45
CA GLN A 484 3.30 -14.70 4.29
C GLN A 484 4.04 -14.99 2.99
N THR A 485 3.27 -15.42 1.99
CA THR A 485 3.76 -15.62 0.64
C THR A 485 2.93 -14.82 -0.35
N LEU A 486 3.60 -14.04 -1.20
CA LEU A 486 3.00 -13.47 -2.39
C LEU A 486 3.34 -14.33 -3.59
N THR A 487 2.35 -14.98 -4.19
CA THR A 487 2.53 -15.81 -5.38
C THR A 487 2.07 -15.06 -6.63
N ILE A 488 2.91 -14.98 -7.64
CA ILE A 488 2.61 -14.44 -8.96
C ILE A 488 2.60 -15.61 -9.95
N ASN A 489 1.44 -15.95 -10.49
CA ASN A 489 1.28 -17.12 -11.36
C ASN A 489 1.92 -16.96 -12.74
N GLU A 490 2.06 -15.73 -13.23
CA GLU A 490 2.69 -15.38 -14.49
C GLU A 490 3.88 -14.44 -14.23
N ASP A 491 3.98 -13.34 -14.93
CA ASP A 491 5.14 -12.45 -14.92
C ASP A 491 5.10 -11.37 -13.83
N TYR A 492 6.26 -11.07 -13.28
CA TYR A 492 6.53 -9.96 -12.38
C TYR A 492 7.41 -8.93 -13.06
N THR A 493 6.99 -7.67 -13.03
CA THR A 493 7.78 -6.53 -13.53
C THR A 493 8.04 -5.52 -12.40
N GLY A 494 9.30 -5.39 -12.00
CA GLY A 494 9.74 -4.42 -11.02
C GLY A 494 10.34 -3.19 -11.70
N ASN A 495 9.63 -2.05 -11.67
CA ASN A 495 10.07 -0.79 -12.30
C ASN A 495 10.45 0.26 -11.25
N GLY A 496 11.24 -0.13 -10.23
CA GLY A 496 11.69 0.76 -9.17
C GLY A 496 10.78 0.79 -7.94
N GLY A 497 9.81 -0.11 -7.85
CA GLY A 497 9.01 -0.27 -6.62
C GLY A 497 9.74 -1.04 -5.53
N LYS A 498 9.11 -1.22 -4.38
CA LYS A 498 9.69 -1.76 -3.16
C LYS A 498 8.88 -2.89 -2.56
N LEU A 499 9.59 -3.93 -2.10
CA LEU A 499 9.07 -5.02 -1.27
C LEU A 499 9.65 -4.91 0.13
N VAL A 500 8.82 -5.06 1.16
CA VAL A 500 9.23 -5.04 2.57
C VAL A 500 8.88 -6.38 3.20
N PHE A 501 9.89 -7.24 3.35
CA PHE A 501 9.76 -8.57 3.94
C PHE A 501 9.95 -8.54 5.45
N ASN A 502 9.33 -9.44 6.16
CA ASN A 502 9.67 -9.78 7.53
C ASN A 502 10.49 -11.07 7.53
N THR A 503 11.55 -11.13 8.31
CA THR A 503 12.48 -12.25 8.31
C THR A 503 13.06 -12.43 9.71
N VAL A 504 13.20 -13.65 10.17
CA VAL A 504 14.07 -13.97 11.31
C VAL A 504 15.50 -13.99 10.78
N LEU A 505 16.19 -12.85 10.85
CA LEU A 505 17.58 -12.78 10.35
C LEU A 505 18.52 -13.62 11.21
N SER A 506 18.80 -14.84 10.77
CA SER A 506 19.71 -15.81 11.39
C SER A 506 20.47 -16.62 10.32
N ASP A 507 20.48 -17.93 10.41
CA ASP A 507 21.11 -18.85 9.45
C ASP A 507 20.19 -19.21 8.28
N ASP A 508 20.60 -20.14 7.44
CA ASP A 508 19.88 -20.57 6.24
C ASP A 508 18.49 -21.17 6.51
N THR A 509 18.20 -21.58 7.75
CA THR A 509 16.93 -22.18 8.15
C THR A 509 15.91 -21.16 8.66
N SER A 510 16.27 -19.89 8.58
CA SER A 510 15.44 -18.78 9.07
C SER A 510 14.09 -18.70 8.37
N GLU A 511 13.06 -18.47 9.17
CA GLU A 511 11.72 -18.22 8.67
C GLU A 511 11.62 -16.80 8.09
N THR A 512 10.90 -16.67 6.99
CA THR A 512 10.79 -15.42 6.23
C THR A 512 9.52 -15.36 5.40
N ASP A 513 9.04 -14.14 5.15
CA ASP A 513 8.08 -13.89 4.07
C ASP A 513 8.73 -14.16 2.71
N ARG A 514 7.93 -14.51 1.69
CA ARG A 514 8.44 -14.88 0.37
C ARG A 514 7.65 -14.26 -0.77
N LEU A 515 8.36 -13.93 -1.84
CA LEU A 515 7.80 -13.74 -3.18
C LEU A 515 8.07 -15.00 -4.01
N ILE A 516 7.03 -15.59 -4.58
CA ILE A 516 7.13 -16.69 -5.53
C ILE A 516 6.60 -16.20 -6.87
N VAL A 517 7.43 -16.24 -7.91
CA VAL A 517 7.05 -15.91 -9.28
C VAL A 517 7.16 -17.17 -10.12
N GLU A 518 6.03 -17.73 -10.54
CA GLU A 518 6.02 -18.94 -11.36
C GLU A 518 6.49 -18.65 -12.81
N GLY A 519 6.23 -17.45 -13.31
CA GLY A 519 6.69 -16.96 -14.60
C GLY A 519 8.06 -16.26 -14.55
N ASN A 520 8.21 -15.20 -15.33
CA ASN A 520 9.46 -14.46 -15.48
C ASN A 520 9.51 -13.23 -14.58
N THR A 521 10.72 -12.81 -14.23
CA THR A 521 10.95 -11.52 -13.59
C THR A 521 11.70 -10.57 -14.51
N SER A 522 11.37 -9.28 -14.44
CA SER A 522 12.04 -8.22 -15.20
C SER A 522 12.15 -6.92 -14.40
N GLY A 523 13.04 -6.03 -14.82
CA GLY A 523 13.24 -4.71 -14.24
C GLY A 523 13.97 -4.73 -12.90
N ARG A 524 13.77 -3.71 -12.06
CA ARG A 524 14.48 -3.50 -10.79
C ARG A 524 13.52 -3.30 -9.63
N THR A 525 13.76 -3.97 -8.52
CA THR A 525 12.94 -3.89 -7.30
C THR A 525 13.83 -3.61 -6.09
N ALA A 526 13.44 -2.64 -5.29
CA ALA A 526 14.07 -2.37 -4.00
C ALA A 526 13.54 -3.35 -2.94
N VAL A 527 14.42 -3.89 -2.12
CA VAL A 527 14.09 -4.83 -1.03
C VAL A 527 14.46 -4.21 0.31
N ASP A 528 13.51 -4.18 1.20
CA ASP A 528 13.69 -3.82 2.61
C ASP A 528 13.33 -5.01 3.50
N VAL A 529 13.94 -5.12 4.68
CA VAL A 529 13.75 -6.26 5.56
C VAL A 529 13.60 -5.82 7.00
N ASN A 530 12.50 -6.25 7.61
CA ASN A 530 12.26 -6.12 9.05
C ASN A 530 12.76 -7.37 9.77
N ASN A 531 13.69 -7.23 10.69
CA ASN A 531 14.15 -8.34 11.52
C ASN A 531 13.13 -8.69 12.61
N ILE A 532 12.51 -9.85 12.51
CA ILE A 532 11.54 -10.36 13.49
C ILE A 532 12.26 -11.25 14.52
N GLY A 533 13.07 -10.61 15.36
CA GLY A 533 13.70 -11.25 16.52
C GLY A 533 14.92 -12.11 16.20
N GLY A 534 15.45 -12.09 14.98
CA GLY A 534 16.66 -12.81 14.59
C GLY A 534 17.89 -12.23 15.30
N ALA A 535 18.76 -13.12 15.81
CA ALA A 535 19.99 -12.76 16.52
C ALA A 535 21.19 -12.54 15.58
N GLY A 536 21.01 -12.76 14.29
CA GLY A 536 22.09 -12.76 13.29
C GLY A 536 22.97 -13.99 13.38
N ALA A 537 23.24 -14.61 12.25
CA ALA A 537 24.16 -15.75 12.17
C ALA A 537 24.87 -15.78 10.80
N GLN A 538 25.81 -16.70 10.70
CA GLN A 538 26.46 -17.02 9.43
C GLN A 538 25.52 -17.81 8.54
N THR A 539 25.38 -17.34 7.29
CA THR A 539 24.67 -18.10 6.25
C THR A 539 25.68 -18.80 5.33
N VAL A 540 25.28 -19.94 4.78
CA VAL A 540 26.05 -20.67 3.76
C VAL A 540 25.32 -20.57 2.41
N GLU A 541 24.07 -21.02 2.38
CA GLU A 541 23.22 -20.87 1.20
C GLU A 541 22.44 -19.56 1.18
N GLY A 542 22.12 -19.02 2.34
CA GLY A 542 21.31 -17.83 2.51
C GLY A 542 19.83 -18.12 2.74
N ILE A 543 19.09 -17.09 3.16
CA ILE A 543 17.66 -17.15 3.42
C ILE A 543 16.93 -16.79 2.12
N GLU A 544 16.21 -17.72 1.52
CA GLU A 544 15.50 -17.49 0.26
C GLU A 544 14.27 -16.58 0.47
N ILE A 545 14.27 -15.41 -0.18
CA ILE A 545 13.18 -14.45 -0.13
C ILE A 545 12.41 -14.33 -1.45
N VAL A 546 13.04 -14.66 -2.60
CA VAL A 546 12.37 -14.67 -3.90
C VAL A 546 12.71 -15.95 -4.63
N SER A 547 11.68 -16.67 -5.06
CA SER A 547 11.77 -17.87 -5.90
C SER A 547 11.22 -17.57 -7.29
N VAL A 548 11.92 -17.98 -8.36
CA VAL A 548 11.54 -17.70 -9.75
C VAL A 548 11.51 -18.98 -10.56
N GLY A 549 10.34 -19.33 -11.09
CA GLY A 549 10.14 -20.52 -11.94
C GLY A 549 10.64 -20.32 -13.36
N GLY A 550 10.37 -19.17 -13.96
CA GLY A 550 10.76 -18.79 -15.32
C GLY A 550 12.18 -18.23 -15.44
N ASN A 551 12.36 -17.20 -16.26
CA ASN A 551 13.60 -16.44 -16.39
C ASN A 551 13.70 -15.37 -15.32
N SER A 552 14.84 -15.26 -14.65
CA SER A 552 15.10 -14.27 -13.59
C SER A 552 15.99 -13.14 -14.14
N GLU A 553 15.40 -12.26 -14.97
CA GLU A 553 16.06 -11.08 -15.52
C GLU A 553 15.84 -9.83 -14.64
N GLY A 554 14.86 -9.89 -13.74
CA GLY A 554 14.62 -8.84 -12.76
C GLY A 554 15.72 -8.81 -11.70
N THR A 555 16.11 -7.61 -11.24
CA THR A 555 17.08 -7.42 -10.16
C THR A 555 16.37 -7.01 -8.87
N PHE A 556 16.79 -7.62 -7.76
CA PHE A 556 16.33 -7.27 -6.41
C PHE A 556 17.52 -6.71 -5.62
N GLU A 557 17.41 -5.47 -5.20
CA GLU A 557 18.49 -4.75 -4.55
C GLU A 557 18.06 -4.22 -3.20
N LYS A 558 18.94 -4.31 -2.19
CA LYS A 558 18.61 -3.77 -0.87
C LYS A 558 18.32 -2.26 -0.93
N ALA A 559 17.18 -1.86 -0.38
CA ALA A 559 16.77 -0.46 -0.27
C ALA A 559 17.53 0.26 0.87
N SER A 560 17.78 -0.46 1.95
CA SER A 560 18.48 -0.01 3.13
C SER A 560 19.48 -1.06 3.62
N ARG A 561 20.32 -0.70 4.58
CA ARG A 561 21.26 -1.64 5.20
C ARG A 561 20.49 -2.66 6.05
N ILE A 562 20.72 -3.95 5.82
CA ILE A 562 20.06 -5.07 6.51
C ILE A 562 21.03 -5.66 7.51
N VAL A 563 20.71 -5.60 8.80
CA VAL A 563 21.61 -6.05 9.88
C VAL A 563 20.88 -6.87 10.94
N ALA A 564 21.55 -7.87 11.48
CA ALA A 564 21.11 -8.58 12.67
C ALA A 564 22.33 -9.13 13.42
N GLY A 565 22.32 -9.04 14.76
CA GLY A 565 23.48 -9.46 15.58
C GLY A 565 24.76 -8.78 15.17
N GLY A 566 25.78 -9.55 14.91
CA GLY A 566 27.07 -9.07 14.44
C GLY A 566 27.24 -8.97 12.92
N TYR A 567 26.18 -9.22 12.13
CA TYR A 567 26.28 -9.43 10.69
C TYR A 567 25.55 -8.37 9.87
N ASP A 568 26.13 -8.01 8.73
CA ASP A 568 25.48 -7.35 7.60
C ASP A 568 24.98 -8.42 6.62
N TYR A 569 23.76 -8.23 6.08
CA TYR A 569 23.18 -9.10 5.07
C TYR A 569 23.06 -8.35 3.73
N ASN A 570 23.28 -9.08 2.64
CA ASN A 570 23.04 -8.59 1.29
C ASN A 570 21.96 -9.41 0.60
N VAL A 571 21.31 -8.81 -0.41
CA VAL A 571 20.41 -9.49 -1.33
C VAL A 571 21.23 -9.97 -2.50
N VAL A 572 21.31 -11.28 -2.72
CA VAL A 572 22.18 -11.91 -3.72
C VAL A 572 21.40 -12.90 -4.55
N GLN A 573 21.62 -12.90 -5.86
CA GLN A 573 21.07 -13.90 -6.76
C GLN A 573 21.90 -15.18 -6.75
N LYS A 574 21.26 -16.32 -6.55
CA LYS A 574 21.87 -17.66 -6.70
C LYS A 574 21.01 -18.48 -7.65
N GLY A 575 21.52 -18.77 -8.83
CA GLY A 575 20.72 -19.36 -9.89
C GLY A 575 19.62 -18.42 -10.33
N LYS A 576 18.35 -18.85 -10.18
CA LYS A 576 17.17 -18.03 -10.50
C LYS A 576 16.62 -17.27 -9.28
N ASN A 577 16.96 -17.72 -8.06
CA ASN A 577 16.35 -17.27 -6.83
C ASN A 577 17.20 -16.20 -6.14
N TRP A 578 16.58 -15.45 -5.23
CA TRP A 578 17.24 -14.37 -4.50
C TRP A 578 17.22 -14.65 -2.99
N PHE A 579 18.36 -14.41 -2.37
CA PHE A 579 18.64 -14.78 -0.98
C PHE A 579 19.18 -13.60 -0.17
N LEU A 580 18.86 -13.60 1.12
CA LEU A 580 19.58 -12.78 2.09
C LEU A 580 20.80 -13.59 2.58
N THR A 581 21.99 -13.04 2.44
CA THR A 581 23.22 -13.71 2.84
C THR A 581 24.13 -12.81 3.64
N SER A 582 24.79 -13.37 4.68
CA SER A 582 25.86 -12.72 5.42
C SER A 582 27.25 -13.00 4.82
N LEU A 583 27.32 -13.77 3.73
CA LEU A 583 28.58 -13.99 3.00
C LEU A 583 28.99 -12.71 2.25
N ALA A 584 30.28 -12.42 2.24
CA ALA A 584 30.82 -11.45 1.31
C ALA A 584 30.78 -12.01 -0.12
N GLU A 585 30.34 -11.20 -1.07
CA GLU A 585 30.52 -11.54 -2.47
C GLU A 585 32.05 -11.70 -2.73
N PRO A 586 32.45 -12.71 -3.52
CA PRO A 586 33.83 -12.79 -3.95
C PRO A 586 34.15 -11.47 -4.68
N VAL A 587 35.03 -10.67 -4.12
CA VAL A 587 35.60 -9.55 -4.85
C VAL A 587 36.44 -10.17 -5.95
N ASP A 588 36.07 -9.95 -7.21
CA ASP A 588 36.98 -10.28 -8.32
C ASP A 588 38.34 -9.67 -7.98
N PRO A 589 39.46 -10.46 -8.06
CA PRO A 589 40.74 -9.91 -7.79
C PRO A 589 40.95 -8.65 -8.64
N PRO A 590 41.50 -7.57 -8.09
CA PRO A 590 41.76 -6.37 -8.86
C PRO A 590 42.46 -6.80 -10.16
N ILE A 591 41.87 -6.46 -11.28
CA ILE A 591 42.58 -6.63 -12.57
C ILE A 591 43.92 -5.89 -12.37
N ASP A 592 45.02 -6.62 -12.42
CA ASP A 592 46.36 -6.01 -12.35
C ASP A 592 46.36 -4.77 -13.26
N PRO A 593 46.87 -3.65 -12.79
CA PRO A 593 46.93 -2.45 -13.63
C PRO A 593 47.54 -2.82 -14.96
N VAL A 594 46.79 -2.70 -16.04
CA VAL A 594 47.34 -2.82 -17.38
C VAL A 594 48.56 -1.94 -17.43
N ASP A 595 49.71 -2.51 -17.81
CA ASP A 595 50.97 -1.78 -17.95
C ASP A 595 50.74 -0.40 -18.59
N PRO A 596 51.36 0.65 -18.06
CA PRO A 596 51.16 1.99 -18.58
C PRO A 596 51.47 2.00 -20.09
N PRO A 597 50.74 2.75 -20.88
CA PRO A 597 50.95 2.82 -22.33
C PRO A 597 52.37 3.16 -22.66
N VAL A 598 53.01 2.38 -23.54
CA VAL A 598 54.33 2.64 -24.08
C VAL A 598 54.35 4.09 -24.59
N ASP A 599 55.44 4.78 -24.31
CA ASP A 599 55.68 6.17 -24.67
C ASP A 599 55.35 6.48 -26.17
N PRO A 600 54.82 7.66 -26.45
CA PRO A 600 54.41 8.05 -27.79
C PRO A 600 55.63 8.09 -28.73
N VAL A 601 55.54 7.37 -29.82
CA VAL A 601 56.45 7.46 -30.96
C VAL A 601 56.39 8.87 -31.54
N ASP A 602 57.54 9.40 -31.91
CA ASP A 602 57.81 10.75 -32.45
C ASP A 602 56.80 11.28 -33.48
N PRO A 603 56.63 12.61 -33.56
CA PRO A 603 55.61 13.24 -34.42
C PRO A 603 55.88 13.11 -35.92
N PRO A 604 54.88 13.14 -36.72
CA PRO A 604 54.95 12.92 -38.16
C PRO A 604 55.60 14.10 -38.90
N VAL A 605 56.34 13.78 -39.92
CA VAL A 605 56.97 14.70 -40.90
C VAL A 605 55.89 15.29 -41.85
N ASP A 606 56.10 16.50 -42.22
CA ASP A 606 55.22 17.38 -43.00
C ASP A 606 54.67 16.79 -44.32
N PRO A 607 53.55 17.32 -44.82
CA PRO A 607 52.79 16.80 -45.96
C PRO A 607 53.39 17.19 -47.32
N VAL A 608 53.33 16.28 -48.26
CA VAL A 608 53.58 16.54 -49.69
C VAL A 608 52.24 16.42 -50.47
N ASP A 609 52.04 17.33 -51.39
CA ASP A 609 50.91 17.76 -52.20
C ASP A 609 50.18 16.69 -53.01
N PRO A 610 49.04 17.03 -53.53
CA PRO A 610 48.03 16.13 -54.07
C PRO A 610 47.98 16.01 -55.58
N PRO A 611 46.89 15.61 -56.25
CA PRO A 611 46.62 14.25 -56.73
C PRO A 611 46.66 14.20 -58.32
N VAL A 612 46.65 12.99 -58.80
CA VAL A 612 46.30 12.77 -60.21
C VAL A 612 45.33 11.65 -60.41
N GLU A 613 44.34 11.90 -61.27
CA GLU A 613 43.09 11.14 -61.48
C GLU A 613 43.29 9.78 -62.19
N PRO A 614 42.21 9.06 -62.44
CA PRO A 614 42.12 7.58 -62.44
C PRO A 614 42.19 7.05 -63.94
N VAL A 615 42.49 5.77 -64.05
CA VAL A 615 42.23 4.99 -65.25
C VAL A 615 41.60 3.63 -64.89
N ASP A 616 40.54 3.32 -65.61
CA ASP A 616 39.63 2.20 -65.62
C ASP A 616 40.22 0.80 -65.94
N PRO A 617 39.41 -0.25 -65.72
CA PRO A 617 39.75 -1.65 -65.71
C PRO A 617 39.49 -2.32 -67.08
N PRO A 618 39.31 -3.59 -67.28
CA PRO A 618 39.46 -4.83 -66.53
C PRO A 618 40.22 -5.91 -67.31
N VAL A 619 40.37 -7.15 -66.87
CA VAL A 619 40.10 -8.40 -67.59
C VAL A 619 40.21 -9.64 -66.65
N ASP A 620 39.28 -10.54 -66.89
CA ASP A 620 39.01 -11.79 -66.27
C ASP A 620 40.01 -12.96 -66.64
N PRO A 621 39.69 -14.18 -66.22
CA PRO A 621 40.49 -15.11 -65.46
C PRO A 621 41.06 -16.27 -66.27
N VAL A 622 42.00 -17.03 -65.73
CA VAL A 622 42.35 -18.37 -66.22
C VAL A 622 42.64 -19.33 -65.10
N ASP A 623 41.95 -20.47 -65.12
CA ASP A 623 41.93 -21.63 -64.26
C ASP A 623 43.24 -22.48 -64.30
N PRO A 624 43.21 -23.47 -63.36
CA PRO A 624 44.39 -24.20 -62.84
C PRO A 624 44.71 -25.46 -63.64
N PRO A 625 45.47 -26.43 -63.27
CA PRO A 625 45.88 -27.07 -62.03
C PRO A 625 47.34 -27.64 -62.09
N VAL A 626 47.85 -28.31 -61.16
CA VAL A 626 48.36 -29.69 -61.12
C VAL A 626 49.12 -30.04 -59.80
N ASP A 627 48.78 -31.17 -59.31
CA ASP A 627 49.26 -31.94 -58.15
C ASP A 627 50.71 -32.42 -58.19
N PRO A 628 51.13 -33.26 -57.33
CA PRO A 628 52.10 -33.09 -56.21
C PRO A 628 53.38 -33.92 -56.47
N VAL A 629 54.38 -33.68 -55.70
CA VAL A 629 55.50 -34.61 -55.58
C VAL A 629 56.02 -34.64 -54.13
N ASP A 630 56.05 -35.84 -53.61
CA ASP A 630 56.52 -36.30 -52.33
C ASP A 630 58.05 -36.28 -52.09
N PRO A 631 58.43 -36.56 -50.86
CA PRO A 631 59.61 -36.05 -50.13
C PRO A 631 60.82 -36.98 -50.29
N PRO A 632 61.95 -36.77 -49.75
CA PRO A 632 62.24 -37.08 -48.36
C PRO A 632 63.42 -36.29 -47.70
N VAL A 633 63.69 -36.43 -46.47
CA VAL A 633 64.86 -36.93 -45.79
C VAL A 633 65.26 -36.26 -44.46
N VAL A 634 65.12 -37.04 -43.43
CA VAL A 634 65.91 -37.27 -42.19
C VAL A 634 66.51 -36.12 -41.43
N PRO A 635 66.41 -36.21 -40.12
CA PRO A 635 66.70 -35.16 -39.15
C PRO A 635 68.11 -35.21 -38.69
N VAL A 636 68.57 -34.05 -38.22
CA VAL A 636 69.78 -33.86 -37.42
C VAL A 636 69.34 -33.41 -36.07
N ASP A 637 69.80 -34.15 -35.03
CA ASP A 637 69.51 -33.87 -33.62
C ASP A 637 70.12 -32.57 -33.18
N PRO A 638 69.44 -31.71 -32.44
CA PRO A 638 70.07 -30.68 -31.64
C PRO A 638 70.51 -31.17 -30.26
N PRO A 639 71.43 -30.46 -29.64
CA PRO A 639 72.03 -30.94 -28.39
C PRO A 639 71.12 -30.94 -27.18
N VAL A 640 71.28 -31.91 -26.34
CA VAL A 640 70.51 -32.18 -25.10
C VAL A 640 70.79 -31.11 -24.07
N ASP A 641 69.77 -30.29 -23.74
CA ASP A 641 69.82 -29.48 -22.52
C ASP A 641 69.57 -30.31 -21.26
N PRO A 642 70.06 -29.94 -20.10
CA PRO A 642 70.00 -30.75 -18.89
C PRO A 642 68.58 -30.93 -18.38
N VAL A 643 68.24 -32.18 -18.06
CA VAL A 643 66.90 -32.57 -17.48
C VAL A 643 66.72 -31.86 -16.15
N ILE A 644 65.75 -30.92 -16.10
CA ILE A 644 65.16 -30.41 -14.88
C ILE A 644 64.24 -31.51 -14.32
N PRO A 645 64.34 -31.91 -13.06
CA PRO A 645 63.45 -32.86 -12.47
C PRO A 645 62.02 -32.34 -12.50
N PRO A 646 60.98 -33.22 -12.64
CA PRO A 646 59.59 -32.80 -12.67
C PRO A 646 59.24 -32.04 -11.39
N GLN A 647 58.84 -30.77 -11.50
CA GLN A 647 58.18 -30.09 -10.38
C GLN A 647 56.91 -30.86 -10.06
N GLU A 648 56.72 -31.21 -8.80
CA GLU A 648 55.43 -31.69 -8.30
C GLU A 648 54.37 -30.67 -8.68
N PRO A 649 53.16 -31.12 -9.10
CA PRO A 649 52.09 -30.21 -9.42
C PRO A 649 51.80 -29.36 -8.18
N VAL A 650 51.90 -28.05 -8.33
CA VAL A 650 51.45 -27.09 -7.33
C VAL A 650 50.00 -27.41 -7.04
N PRO A 651 49.61 -27.74 -5.82
CA PRO A 651 48.24 -27.97 -5.50
C PRO A 651 47.42 -26.74 -5.93
N PRO A 652 46.23 -26.93 -6.49
CA PRO A 652 45.38 -25.79 -6.87
C PRO A 652 45.21 -24.87 -5.64
N PRO A 653 45.22 -23.54 -5.82
CA PRO A 653 45.00 -22.63 -4.71
C PRO A 653 43.73 -23.03 -3.99
N ALA A 654 43.79 -23.11 -2.67
CA ALA A 654 42.65 -23.41 -1.86
C ALA A 654 41.52 -22.42 -2.24
N PRO A 655 40.29 -22.91 -2.39
CA PRO A 655 39.18 -22.00 -2.69
C PRO A 655 39.19 -20.86 -1.67
N PRO A 656 38.97 -19.61 -2.10
CA PRO A 656 38.95 -18.48 -1.18
C PRO A 656 37.99 -18.78 -0.03
N LYS A 657 38.45 -18.63 1.20
CA LYS A 657 37.59 -18.75 2.37
C LYS A 657 36.45 -17.76 2.19
N SER A 658 35.25 -18.24 2.13
CA SER A 658 34.05 -17.38 2.14
C SER A 658 34.04 -16.62 3.47
N GLU A 659 34.23 -15.32 3.41
CA GLU A 659 34.24 -14.47 4.59
C GLU A 659 32.83 -13.93 4.84
N HIS A 660 32.40 -13.97 6.10
CA HIS A 660 31.15 -13.37 6.50
C HIS A 660 31.29 -11.88 6.74
N GLN A 661 30.28 -11.11 6.48
CA GLN A 661 30.30 -9.66 6.64
C GLN A 661 29.91 -9.28 8.06
N TYR A 662 30.90 -8.82 8.84
CA TYR A 662 30.65 -8.31 10.17
C TYR A 662 30.31 -6.82 10.14
N ARG A 663 29.30 -6.44 10.90
CA ARG A 663 28.91 -5.05 11.01
C ARG A 663 29.87 -4.26 11.94
N PRO A 664 30.26 -3.03 11.58
CA PRO A 664 31.19 -2.24 12.35
C PRO A 664 30.65 -1.81 13.73
N GLU A 665 29.35 -1.82 13.96
CA GLU A 665 28.74 -1.53 15.26
C GLU A 665 29.22 -2.50 16.33
N PHE A 666 29.49 -3.76 15.98
CA PHE A 666 30.10 -4.75 16.89
C PHE A 666 31.42 -4.27 17.44
N GLY A 667 32.29 -3.74 16.60
CA GLY A 667 33.59 -3.16 17.04
C GLY A 667 33.37 -1.92 17.93
N SER A 668 32.33 -1.13 17.72
CA SER A 668 32.00 -0.01 18.60
C SER A 668 31.45 -0.46 19.96
N TYR A 669 30.65 -1.52 20.01
CA TYR A 669 30.17 -2.14 21.27
C TYR A 669 31.38 -2.70 22.07
N GLN A 670 32.27 -3.41 21.40
CA GLN A 670 33.50 -3.92 22.04
C GLN A 670 34.40 -2.79 22.59
N ALA A 671 34.54 -1.71 21.79
CA ALA A 671 35.32 -0.55 22.24
C ALA A 671 34.68 0.13 23.44
N ASN A 672 33.37 0.22 23.48
CA ASN A 672 32.63 0.79 24.63
C ASN A 672 32.79 -0.08 25.87
N SER A 673 32.63 -1.39 25.77
CA SER A 673 32.82 -2.33 26.88
C SER A 673 34.28 -2.30 27.40
N TYR A 674 35.25 -2.31 26.51
CA TYR A 674 36.66 -2.16 26.89
C TYR A 674 36.95 -0.82 27.61
N ALA A 675 36.39 0.27 27.09
CA ALA A 675 36.52 1.59 27.71
C ALA A 675 35.89 1.61 29.10
N ALA A 676 34.65 1.13 29.26
CA ALA A 676 33.96 1.11 30.53
C ALA A 676 34.75 0.35 31.63
N ASN A 677 35.39 -0.74 31.26
CA ASN A 677 36.24 -1.53 32.19
C ASN A 677 37.60 -0.90 32.48
N THR A 678 38.19 -0.12 31.56
CA THR A 678 39.60 0.29 31.65
C THR A 678 39.81 1.79 31.87
N LEU A 679 38.81 2.65 31.72
CA LEU A 679 38.97 4.11 31.79
C LEU A 679 39.60 4.58 33.08
N PHE A 680 39.13 4.06 34.21
CA PHE A 680 39.57 4.51 35.55
C PHE A 680 40.67 3.66 36.20
N MET A 681 41.26 2.74 35.45
CA MET A 681 42.39 1.98 35.97
C MET A 681 43.55 2.90 36.34
N THR A 682 44.10 2.71 37.53
CA THR A 682 45.21 3.52 38.09
C THR A 682 46.19 2.64 38.82
N ARG A 683 47.45 3.06 38.90
CA ARG A 683 48.55 2.47 39.67
C ARG A 683 48.87 3.37 40.85
N LEU A 684 49.59 2.84 41.84
CA LEU A 684 50.07 3.66 42.95
C LEU A 684 50.79 4.92 42.44
N HIS A 685 51.72 4.77 41.49
CA HIS A 685 52.54 5.88 40.98
C HIS A 685 51.75 6.95 40.22
N ASP A 686 50.57 6.63 39.74
CA ASP A 686 49.67 7.61 39.10
C ASP A 686 48.98 8.54 40.10
N ARG A 687 49.03 8.19 41.38
CA ARG A 687 48.43 8.89 42.50
C ARG A 687 49.43 9.52 43.45
N LEU A 688 50.73 9.36 43.19
CA LEU A 688 51.76 9.98 43.99
C LEU A 688 51.86 11.48 43.71
N GLY A 689 51.57 12.29 44.71
CA GLY A 689 51.66 13.74 44.63
C GLY A 689 51.46 14.38 45.98
N GLU A 690 52.48 14.39 46.79
CA GLU A 690 52.50 15.18 48.01
C GLU A 690 52.93 16.59 47.72
N THR A 691 52.11 17.58 48.03
CA THR A 691 52.52 18.99 47.93
C THR A 691 52.65 19.54 49.34
N GLN A 692 53.85 19.91 49.71
CA GLN A 692 54.13 20.60 50.99
C GLN A 692 53.71 22.03 50.84
N TYR A 693 52.95 22.50 51.79
CA TYR A 693 52.58 23.91 51.93
C TYR A 693 52.75 24.38 53.38
N THR A 694 53.09 25.64 53.51
CA THR A 694 53.12 26.24 54.87
C THR A 694 51.78 26.82 55.15
N ASP A 695 51.14 26.34 56.25
CA ASP A 695 49.87 26.88 56.70
C ASP A 695 50.10 28.35 57.11
N MET A 696 49.46 29.25 56.40
CA MET A 696 49.65 30.70 56.62
C MET A 696 49.14 31.19 58.00
N LEU A 697 48.34 30.45 58.69
CA LEU A 697 47.81 30.78 60.02
C LEU A 697 48.65 30.29 61.15
N THR A 698 49.25 29.10 61.04
CA THR A 698 50.03 28.43 62.07
C THR A 698 51.54 28.46 61.82
N GLY A 699 51.98 28.73 60.62
CA GLY A 699 53.40 28.67 60.20
C GLY A 699 53.93 27.23 60.05
N GLU A 700 53.12 26.25 60.27
CA GLU A 700 53.47 24.83 60.19
C GLU A 700 53.57 24.38 58.73
N GLN A 701 54.53 23.56 58.43
CA GLN A 701 54.59 22.83 57.17
C GLN A 701 53.60 21.68 57.22
N LYS A 702 52.62 21.73 56.32
CA LYS A 702 51.64 20.69 56.12
C LYS A 702 51.80 20.08 54.74
N VAL A 703 51.43 18.81 54.67
CA VAL A 703 51.44 18.05 53.43
C VAL A 703 50.00 17.84 53.00
N THR A 704 49.65 18.15 51.76
CA THR A 704 48.39 17.77 51.15
C THR A 704 48.54 16.47 50.37
N SER A 705 47.66 15.53 50.62
CA SER A 705 47.58 14.28 49.87
C SER A 705 46.62 14.37 48.66
N LEU A 706 46.14 15.58 48.35
CA LEU A 706 45.27 15.77 47.16
C LEU A 706 46.06 15.55 45.89
N TRP A 707 45.63 14.65 45.07
CA TRP A 707 46.22 14.37 43.79
C TRP A 707 45.21 14.57 42.65
N MET A 708 45.70 14.90 41.46
CA MET A 708 44.95 15.02 40.22
C MET A 708 45.69 14.26 39.11
N ARG A 709 44.99 13.42 38.43
CA ARG A 709 45.46 12.69 37.26
C ARG A 709 44.67 13.10 36.03
N ASN A 710 45.41 13.46 34.97
CA ASN A 710 44.85 13.79 33.68
C ASN A 710 45.52 12.89 32.63
N VAL A 711 44.73 12.09 31.89
CA VAL A 711 45.24 11.12 30.94
C VAL A 711 44.54 11.23 29.61
N GLY A 712 45.28 11.47 28.54
CA GLY A 712 44.85 11.25 27.17
C GLY A 712 45.41 9.95 26.63
N GLY A 713 44.65 9.20 25.86
CA GLY A 713 45.10 7.95 25.28
C GLY A 713 44.52 7.73 23.89
N HIS A 714 45.30 7.03 23.04
CA HIS A 714 44.84 6.56 21.73
C HIS A 714 45.13 5.06 21.64
N ALA A 715 44.15 4.31 21.18
CA ALA A 715 44.24 2.88 20.98
C ALA A 715 43.82 2.49 19.57
N ARG A 716 44.40 1.44 19.04
CA ARG A 716 44.00 0.81 17.77
C ARG A 716 43.97 -0.68 18.00
N PHE A 717 42.92 -1.32 17.54
CA PHE A 717 42.77 -2.77 17.61
C PHE A 717 41.93 -3.29 16.44
N ASN A 718 42.13 -4.56 16.14
CA ASN A 718 41.31 -5.25 15.15
C ASN A 718 40.53 -6.33 15.88
N ASP A 719 39.39 -6.72 15.32
CA ASP A 719 38.66 -7.90 15.77
C ASP A 719 39.42 -9.20 15.39
N GLY A 720 38.97 -10.33 15.93
CA GLY A 720 39.57 -11.63 15.64
C GLY A 720 39.47 -12.08 14.18
N SER A 721 38.54 -11.53 13.39
CA SER A 721 38.42 -11.78 11.95
C SER A 721 39.40 -10.96 11.10
N GLY A 722 39.90 -9.84 11.63
CA GLY A 722 40.66 -8.85 10.88
C GLY A 722 39.85 -7.92 9.98
N GLN A 723 38.53 -8.08 9.91
CA GLN A 723 37.68 -7.22 9.10
C GLN A 723 37.41 -5.86 9.73
N LEU A 724 37.25 -5.83 11.06
CA LEU A 724 36.93 -4.61 11.77
C LEU A 724 38.17 -3.95 12.32
N LYS A 725 38.42 -2.72 11.89
CA LYS A 725 39.52 -1.87 12.39
C LYS A 725 38.92 -0.78 13.26
N THR A 726 39.27 -0.78 14.54
CA THR A 726 38.76 0.17 15.51
C THR A 726 39.89 1.06 16.04
N THR A 727 39.59 2.36 16.08
CA THR A 727 40.44 3.37 16.72
C THR A 727 39.64 4.02 17.84
N ALA A 728 40.26 4.26 18.98
CA ALA A 728 39.65 4.89 20.12
C ALA A 728 40.51 5.96 20.74
N ASN A 729 39.91 7.08 21.07
CA ASN A 729 40.55 8.14 21.85
C ASN A 729 39.84 8.23 23.19
N ARG A 730 40.64 8.34 24.25
CA ARG A 730 40.11 8.47 25.62
C ARG A 730 40.66 9.66 26.32
N TYR A 731 39.87 10.22 27.20
CA TYR A 731 40.25 11.25 28.15
C TYR A 731 39.72 10.89 29.52
N VAL A 732 40.59 10.99 30.56
CA VAL A 732 40.27 10.66 31.93
C VAL A 732 40.80 11.74 32.85
N LEU A 733 39.93 12.24 33.72
CA LEU A 733 40.29 13.09 34.83
C LEU A 733 39.95 12.37 36.13
N GLN A 734 40.90 12.16 36.99
CA GLN A 734 40.69 11.59 38.32
C GLN A 734 41.26 12.51 39.37
N LEU A 735 40.56 12.61 40.47
CA LEU A 735 40.91 13.40 41.65
C LEU A 735 40.77 12.51 42.86
N GLY A 736 41.67 12.67 43.81
CA GLY A 736 41.56 11.97 45.10
C GLY A 736 42.44 12.55 46.15
N GLY A 737 42.30 12.06 47.36
CA GLY A 737 43.13 12.45 48.47
C GLY A 737 42.86 11.59 49.71
N ASP A 738 43.81 11.53 50.64
CA ASP A 738 43.70 10.78 51.83
C ASP A 738 42.73 11.42 52.79
N ILE A 739 41.89 10.59 53.38
CA ILE A 739 40.96 10.96 54.48
C ILE A 739 41.54 10.54 55.83
N ALA A 740 42.41 9.55 55.84
CA ALA A 740 43.05 9.12 57.07
C ALA A 740 44.47 8.60 56.76
N GLN A 741 45.37 8.87 57.67
CA GLN A 741 46.74 8.33 57.65
C GLN A 741 47.10 7.93 59.07
N TRP A 742 47.75 6.77 59.23
CA TRP A 742 48.21 6.26 60.54
C TRP A 742 49.41 5.34 60.39
N SER A 743 50.12 5.08 61.48
CA SER A 743 51.17 4.09 61.59
C SER A 743 50.84 3.10 62.68
N THR A 744 51.22 1.82 62.52
CA THR A 744 51.00 0.76 63.51
C THR A 744 52.21 0.50 64.37
N ASP A 745 53.42 0.78 63.90
CA ASP A 745 54.66 0.52 64.64
C ASP A 745 55.65 1.72 64.69
N GLY A 746 55.22 2.86 64.13
CA GLY A 746 56.04 4.07 64.03
C GLY A 746 57.01 4.07 62.82
N LEU A 747 57.15 2.97 62.13
CA LEU A 747 57.97 2.85 60.93
C LEU A 747 57.14 2.75 59.65
N ASP A 748 56.02 2.06 59.76
CA ASP A 748 55.07 1.86 58.68
C ASP A 748 54.11 3.05 58.48
N ARG A 749 53.46 3.12 57.33
CA ARG A 749 52.42 4.13 57.03
C ARG A 749 51.27 3.54 56.27
N TRP A 750 50.08 3.78 56.72
CA TRP A 750 48.81 3.50 56.09
C TRP A 750 48.18 4.78 55.58
N HIS A 751 47.69 4.72 54.34
CA HIS A 751 46.91 5.75 53.74
C HIS A 751 45.53 5.17 53.39
N LEU A 752 44.48 5.85 53.71
CA LEU A 752 43.14 5.56 53.29
C LEU A 752 42.60 6.81 52.62
N GLY A 753 42.08 6.72 51.41
CA GLY A 753 41.65 7.86 50.70
C GLY A 753 40.40 7.61 49.83
N LEU A 754 39.85 8.72 49.40
CA LEU A 754 38.70 8.76 48.47
C LEU A 754 39.21 9.21 47.10
N MET A 755 38.61 8.69 46.07
CA MET A 755 38.83 9.15 44.71
C MET A 755 37.57 9.19 43.89
N ALA A 756 37.52 10.11 42.91
CA ALA A 756 36.47 10.26 41.93
C ALA A 756 37.07 10.52 40.57
N GLY A 757 36.36 10.14 39.54
CA GLY A 757 36.82 10.34 38.19
C GLY A 757 35.69 10.67 37.20
N TYR A 758 36.08 11.38 36.14
CA TYR A 758 35.31 11.56 34.92
C TYR A 758 36.08 11.00 33.74
N GLY A 759 35.44 10.24 32.91
CA GLY A 759 36.08 9.66 31.73
C GLY A 759 35.18 9.73 30.50
N ASN A 760 35.83 9.94 29.37
CA ASN A 760 35.20 9.94 28.03
C ASN A 760 36.05 9.08 27.09
N SER A 761 35.38 8.29 26.27
CA SER A 761 35.99 7.54 25.18
C SER A 761 35.15 7.68 23.91
N GLN A 762 35.82 7.96 22.79
CA GLN A 762 35.23 8.00 21.47
C GLN A 762 35.95 7.03 20.57
N SER A 763 35.19 6.12 19.94
CA SER A 763 35.75 5.12 19.03
C SER A 763 35.16 5.26 17.63
N ARG A 764 35.91 4.78 16.64
CA ARG A 764 35.47 4.60 15.26
C ARG A 764 35.91 3.22 14.80
N SER A 765 34.91 2.43 14.38
CA SER A 765 35.12 1.12 13.80
C SER A 765 34.75 1.14 12.32
N ALA A 766 35.50 0.49 11.47
CA ALA A 766 35.25 0.39 10.04
C ALA A 766 35.47 -1.05 9.58
N SER A 767 34.58 -1.55 8.75
CA SER A 767 34.70 -2.84 8.09
C SER A 767 35.49 -2.69 6.80
N SER A 768 36.53 -3.53 6.62
CA SER A 768 37.33 -3.56 5.40
C SER A 768 36.61 -4.25 4.23
N LEU A 769 35.60 -5.06 4.49
CA LEU A 769 34.78 -5.75 3.46
C LEU A 769 33.64 -4.90 2.95
N THR A 770 32.84 -4.36 3.86
CA THR A 770 31.61 -3.62 3.47
C THR A 770 31.84 -2.14 3.27
N GLY A 771 32.98 -1.59 3.75
CA GLY A 771 33.25 -0.16 3.78
C GLY A 771 32.39 0.62 4.79
N TYR A 772 31.41 0.00 5.45
CA TYR A 772 30.60 0.64 6.47
C TYR A 772 31.43 1.02 7.71
N HIS A 773 30.98 2.02 8.43
CA HIS A 773 31.61 2.47 9.66
C HIS A 773 30.58 2.74 10.76
N SER A 774 31.07 2.69 12.00
CA SER A 774 30.30 3.05 13.18
C SER A 774 31.15 3.88 14.14
N ARG A 775 30.48 4.57 15.07
CA ARG A 775 31.09 5.33 16.15
C ARG A 775 30.54 4.87 17.49
N GLY A 776 31.41 4.66 18.46
CA GLY A 776 31.08 4.42 19.86
C GLY A 776 31.45 5.61 20.71
N GLU A 777 30.62 5.92 21.69
CA GLU A 777 30.90 6.96 22.72
C GLU A 777 30.61 6.37 24.09
N VAL A 778 31.50 6.65 25.05
CA VAL A 778 31.33 6.32 26.45
C VAL A 778 31.62 7.56 27.26
N ASN A 779 30.70 7.96 28.11
CA ASN A 779 30.91 9.05 29.07
C ASN A 779 30.51 8.54 30.46
N GLY A 780 31.33 8.74 31.44
CA GLY A 780 31.01 8.25 32.76
C GLY A 780 31.84 8.79 33.89
N TYR A 781 31.45 8.31 35.05
CA TYR A 781 32.03 8.73 36.32
C TYR A 781 32.43 7.51 37.15
N SER A 782 33.34 7.73 38.06
CA SER A 782 33.74 6.74 39.07
C SER A 782 33.83 7.40 40.44
N VAL A 783 33.56 6.61 41.45
CA VAL A 783 33.81 6.97 42.86
C VAL A 783 34.32 5.74 43.61
N GLY A 784 35.26 5.92 44.49
CA GLY A 784 35.78 4.79 45.26
C GLY A 784 36.77 5.16 46.32
N LEU A 785 37.32 4.10 46.90
CA LEU A 785 38.29 4.13 47.97
C LEU A 785 39.62 3.55 47.51
N TYR A 786 40.72 4.02 48.10
CA TYR A 786 42.00 3.36 48.01
C TYR A 786 42.63 3.24 49.39
N GLY A 787 43.47 2.20 49.54
CA GLY A 787 44.27 1.97 50.71
C GLY A 787 45.71 1.63 50.31
N THR A 788 46.70 2.33 50.85
CA THR A 788 48.12 2.10 50.57
C THR A 788 48.87 1.88 51.90
N TRP A 789 49.67 0.88 51.93
CA TRP A 789 50.57 0.59 53.01
C TRP A 789 52.03 0.59 52.57
N TYR A 790 52.89 1.29 53.32
CA TYR A 790 54.34 1.26 53.15
C TYR A 790 54.98 0.69 54.40
N ALA A 791 55.93 -0.24 54.24
CA ALA A 791 56.69 -0.81 55.35
C ALA A 791 57.66 0.18 56.00
N ASN A 792 58.08 1.21 55.24
CA ASN A 792 59.02 2.23 55.75
C ASN A 792 58.59 3.60 55.14
N GLU A 793 58.12 4.49 55.95
CA GLU A 793 57.71 5.81 55.55
C GLU A 793 58.85 6.75 55.21
N ALA A 794 59.95 6.65 55.98
CA ALA A 794 61.02 7.65 55.99
C ALA A 794 61.66 7.77 54.59
N ASP A 795 61.90 6.65 53.87
CA ASP A 795 62.55 6.63 52.58
C ASP A 795 61.75 5.82 51.51
N LYS A 796 60.58 5.27 51.94
CA LYS A 796 59.68 4.42 51.10
C LYS A 796 60.44 3.17 50.59
N SER A 797 61.45 2.71 51.27
CA SER A 797 62.11 1.43 51.00
C SER A 797 61.30 0.25 51.52
N GLY A 798 61.50 -0.93 50.98
CA GLY A 798 60.89 -2.15 51.45
C GLY A 798 59.58 -2.43 50.72
N THR A 799 58.70 -3.23 51.33
CA THR A 799 57.46 -3.67 50.76
C THR A 799 56.42 -2.55 50.83
N TYR A 800 55.63 -2.43 49.80
CA TYR A 800 54.37 -1.70 49.77
C TYR A 800 53.22 -2.55 49.22
N VAL A 801 52.05 -2.27 49.67
CA VAL A 801 50.80 -2.83 49.12
C VAL A 801 49.80 -1.71 48.90
N ASP A 802 49.28 -1.66 47.73
CA ASP A 802 48.23 -0.72 47.34
C ASP A 802 46.98 -1.44 46.84
N SER A 803 45.85 -0.97 47.25
CA SER A 803 44.56 -1.50 46.83
C SER A 803 43.56 -0.39 46.58
N TRP A 804 42.69 -0.60 45.61
CA TRP A 804 41.57 0.32 45.40
C TRP A 804 40.34 -0.42 44.90
N VAL A 805 39.18 0.19 45.12
CA VAL A 805 37.87 -0.23 44.61
C VAL A 805 37.12 0.97 44.13
N LEU A 806 36.57 0.87 42.91
CA LEU A 806 35.78 1.90 42.25
C LEU A 806 34.45 1.34 41.84
N TYR A 807 33.42 2.10 42.11
CA TYR A 807 32.11 1.93 41.45
C TYR A 807 32.03 2.89 40.27
N ASN A 808 31.68 2.36 39.11
CA ASN A 808 31.67 3.07 37.84
C ASN A 808 30.29 3.06 37.21
N TRP A 809 29.89 4.15 36.56
CA TRP A 809 28.67 4.22 35.77
C TRP A 809 28.90 5.05 34.52
N PHE A 810 28.33 4.57 33.39
CA PHE A 810 28.55 5.15 32.08
C PHE A 810 27.27 5.25 31.27
N ASP A 811 27.14 6.32 30.49
CA ASP A 811 26.22 6.45 29.39
C ASP A 811 26.98 6.10 28.09
N ASN A 812 26.47 5.11 27.38
CA ASN A 812 27.04 4.57 26.17
C ASN A 812 26.18 4.90 24.96
N LYS A 813 26.84 5.06 23.80
CA LYS A 813 26.18 5.35 22.55
C LYS A 813 26.89 4.62 21.40
N VAL A 814 26.10 4.04 20.48
CA VAL A 814 26.60 3.45 19.25
C VAL A 814 25.81 4.04 18.08
N MET A 815 26.54 4.52 17.08
CA MET A 815 26.02 5.18 15.88
C MET A 815 26.56 4.46 14.67
N GLY A 816 25.76 3.61 14.05
CA GLY A 816 26.10 2.95 12.79
C GLY A 816 25.72 3.79 11.57
N GLN A 817 26.48 3.62 10.50
CA GLN A 817 26.11 4.18 9.21
C GLN A 817 24.78 3.56 8.75
N ASP A 818 23.84 4.41 8.34
CA ASP A 818 22.50 4.03 7.89
C ASP A 818 21.71 3.19 8.92
N GLN A 819 22.02 3.37 10.21
CA GLN A 819 21.37 2.72 11.33
C GLN A 819 20.91 3.75 12.37
N ALA A 820 19.91 3.38 13.14
CA ALA A 820 19.47 4.19 14.26
C ALA A 820 20.56 4.29 15.31
N THR A 821 20.64 5.43 16.00
CA THR A 821 21.53 5.60 17.15
C THR A 821 20.99 4.83 18.34
N GLU A 822 21.82 3.95 18.90
CA GLU A 822 21.50 3.18 20.09
C GLU A 822 22.16 3.82 21.34
N ARG A 823 21.44 3.79 22.46
CA ARG A 823 21.88 4.32 23.75
C ARG A 823 21.57 3.33 24.85
N TYR A 824 22.55 3.08 25.69
CA TYR A 824 22.42 2.15 26.80
C TYR A 824 23.34 2.56 27.95
N ARG A 825 23.17 1.98 29.11
CA ARG A 825 24.01 2.25 30.29
C ARG A 825 24.90 1.06 30.60
N SER A 826 26.00 1.33 31.27
CA SER A 826 26.81 0.30 31.92
C SER A 826 27.21 0.75 33.30
N SER A 827 27.32 -0.19 34.25
CA SER A 827 27.77 0.07 35.61
C SER A 827 28.39 -1.16 36.22
N GLY A 828 29.25 -0.94 37.21
CA GLY A 828 29.90 -2.05 37.90
C GLY A 828 31.07 -1.63 38.72
N VAL A 829 31.76 -2.64 39.27
CA VAL A 829 32.88 -2.47 40.18
C VAL A 829 34.17 -2.84 39.49
N THR A 830 35.21 -2.02 39.67
CA THR A 830 36.60 -2.38 39.37
C THR A 830 37.42 -2.32 40.67
N ALA A 831 38.30 -3.26 40.84
CA ALA A 831 39.17 -3.34 42.04
C ALA A 831 40.60 -3.74 41.66
N SER A 832 41.55 -3.33 42.42
CA SER A 832 42.97 -3.68 42.21
C SER A 832 43.71 -3.92 43.49
N VAL A 833 44.69 -4.79 43.40
CA VAL A 833 45.76 -4.97 44.37
C VAL A 833 47.09 -4.89 43.66
N GLU A 834 47.97 -4.01 44.11
CA GLU A 834 49.35 -3.84 43.66
C GLU A 834 50.28 -4.09 44.82
N ALA A 835 51.32 -4.89 44.65
CA ALA A 835 52.35 -5.09 45.61
C ALA A 835 53.73 -4.92 44.97
N GLY A 836 54.63 -4.32 45.69
CA GLY A 836 56.02 -4.12 45.18
C GLY A 836 57.03 -4.01 46.33
N TYR A 837 58.32 -4.02 45.95
CA TYR A 837 59.38 -3.90 46.88
C TYR A 837 60.41 -2.88 46.35
N SER A 838 60.61 -1.79 47.10
CA SER A 838 61.57 -0.70 46.73
C SER A 838 62.93 -0.91 47.30
N VAL A 839 63.95 -0.97 46.45
CA VAL A 839 65.35 -1.09 46.85
C VAL A 839 66.17 0.08 46.31
N LYS A 840 66.83 0.77 47.22
CA LYS A 840 67.84 1.78 46.85
C LYS A 840 69.11 1.10 46.37
N VAL A 841 69.48 1.26 45.12
CA VAL A 841 70.65 0.56 44.50
C VAL A 841 71.86 1.46 44.37
N GLY A 842 71.72 2.75 44.63
CA GLY A 842 72.86 3.67 44.54
C GLY A 842 72.49 5.11 44.86
N GLU A 843 73.48 5.93 45.14
CA GLU A 843 73.33 7.37 45.35
C GLU A 843 74.51 8.11 44.69
N SER A 844 74.24 9.19 43.96
CA SER A 844 75.29 10.00 43.34
C SER A 844 74.85 11.47 43.40
N GLY A 845 75.53 12.20 44.26
CA GLY A 845 75.24 13.61 44.48
C GLY A 845 73.83 13.84 45.06
N ARG A 846 72.95 14.51 44.30
CA ARG A 846 71.58 14.73 44.68
C ARG A 846 70.57 13.66 44.18
N ASN A 847 71.03 12.65 43.44
CA ASN A 847 70.24 11.64 42.83
C ASN A 847 70.33 10.30 43.58
N SER A 848 69.23 9.71 43.94
CA SER A 848 69.10 8.37 44.44
C SER A 848 68.47 7.47 43.34
N TYR A 849 69.07 6.29 43.18
CA TYR A 849 68.61 5.31 42.18
C TYR A 849 67.91 4.17 42.90
N TRP A 850 66.68 3.84 42.39
CA TRP A 850 65.83 2.83 42.98
C TRP A 850 65.44 1.81 41.93
N ILE A 851 65.34 0.55 42.33
CA ILE A 851 64.69 -0.53 41.59
C ILE A 851 63.49 -0.96 42.36
N GLN A 852 62.29 -1.02 41.66
CA GLN A 852 61.01 -1.37 42.29
C GLN A 852 60.31 -2.44 41.46
N PRO A 853 60.61 -3.74 41.68
CA PRO A 853 59.80 -4.81 41.17
C PRO A 853 58.40 -4.71 41.78
N LYS A 854 57.36 -4.84 40.91
CA LYS A 854 55.96 -4.77 41.32
C LYS A 854 55.08 -5.63 40.46
N ALA A 855 53.95 -6.06 41.01
CA ALA A 855 52.89 -6.75 40.31
C ALA A 855 51.55 -6.14 40.70
N GLN A 856 50.66 -6.01 39.76
CA GLN A 856 49.31 -5.52 39.95
C GLN A 856 48.33 -6.52 39.36
N ALA A 857 47.29 -6.88 40.11
CA ALA A 857 46.13 -7.59 39.62
C ALA A 857 44.91 -6.64 39.65
N VAL A 858 44.19 -6.61 38.57
CA VAL A 858 42.97 -5.75 38.44
C VAL A 858 41.79 -6.62 38.09
N TRP A 859 40.78 -6.61 38.94
CA TRP A 859 39.50 -7.26 38.68
C TRP A 859 38.53 -6.22 38.13
N MET A 860 37.81 -6.58 37.04
CA MET A 860 36.89 -5.70 36.31
C MET A 860 35.59 -6.41 36.11
N ASP A 861 34.50 -5.78 36.55
CA ASP A 861 33.11 -6.26 36.38
C ASP A 861 32.20 -5.08 36.16
N VAL A 862 32.36 -4.43 35.03
CA VAL A 862 31.44 -3.39 34.54
C VAL A 862 30.61 -3.96 33.41
N GLN A 863 29.31 -4.11 33.63
CA GLN A 863 28.40 -4.76 32.72
C GLN A 863 27.51 -3.71 32.06
N ALA A 864 27.17 -3.92 30.79
CA ALA A 864 26.22 -3.12 30.05
C ALA A 864 24.79 -3.64 30.23
N ASP A 865 23.83 -2.73 30.34
CA ASP A 865 22.41 -3.08 30.34
C ASP A 865 22.06 -3.76 29.00
N GLY A 866 21.46 -4.96 29.09
CA GLY A 866 20.96 -5.64 27.90
C GLY A 866 19.81 -4.83 27.28
N HIS A 867 19.87 -4.66 25.96
CA HIS A 867 18.84 -3.91 25.24
C HIS A 867 18.56 -4.52 23.87
N ARG A 868 17.50 -4.05 23.23
CA ARG A 868 17.16 -4.40 21.87
C ARG A 868 17.33 -3.17 20.98
N GLU A 869 18.14 -3.29 19.94
CA GLU A 869 18.30 -2.26 18.92
C GLU A 869 17.01 -2.08 18.11
N ARG A 870 16.85 -0.93 17.47
CA ARG A 870 15.69 -0.66 16.61
C ARG A 870 15.57 -1.63 15.43
N ASN A 871 16.67 -2.18 14.94
CA ASN A 871 16.71 -3.21 13.91
C ASN A 871 16.35 -4.61 14.43
N GLY A 872 15.93 -4.76 15.69
CA GLY A 872 15.54 -6.02 16.30
C GLY A 872 16.69 -6.82 16.95
N THR A 873 17.96 -6.47 16.74
CA THR A 873 19.10 -7.15 17.33
C THR A 873 19.08 -7.05 18.86
N ARG A 874 19.30 -8.15 19.55
CA ARG A 874 19.46 -8.19 21.01
C ARG A 874 20.95 -8.02 21.34
N VAL A 875 21.26 -7.02 22.13
CA VAL A 875 22.59 -6.80 22.72
C VAL A 875 22.54 -7.21 24.17
N LYS A 876 23.40 -8.17 24.53
CA LYS A 876 23.62 -8.61 25.90
C LYS A 876 25.10 -8.51 26.20
N ASP A 877 25.41 -8.05 27.38
CA ASP A 877 26.75 -8.16 27.94
C ASP A 877 26.75 -9.40 28.84
N GLU A 878 27.49 -10.44 28.43
CA GLU A 878 27.63 -11.68 29.21
C GLU A 878 29.04 -11.75 29.88
N THR A 879 29.73 -10.63 29.94
CA THR A 879 31.01 -10.56 30.62
C THR A 879 30.82 -10.77 32.11
N GLN A 880 31.26 -11.89 32.63
CA GLN A 880 31.44 -12.13 34.05
C GLN A 880 32.85 -11.67 34.40
N GLY A 881 33.01 -11.05 35.57
CA GLY A 881 34.22 -10.40 36.04
C GLY A 881 35.56 -10.99 35.52
N ASN A 882 36.40 -10.15 34.96
CA ASN A 882 37.70 -10.51 34.38
C ASN A 882 38.82 -10.08 35.32
N LEU A 883 39.83 -10.95 35.51
CA LEU A 883 41.03 -10.69 36.28
C LEU A 883 42.19 -10.36 35.35
#